data_02c26d3c43878b046cd83a137885ba5f
#
_entry.id   02c26d3c43878b046cd83a137885ba5f
#
_cell.length_a   1.000
_cell.length_b   1.000
_cell.length_c   1.000
_cell.angle_alpha   90.00
_cell.angle_beta   90.00
_cell.angle_gamma   90.00
#
_symmetry.space_group_name_H-M   'P 1'
#
loop_
_entity.id
_entity.type
_entity.pdbx_description
1 polymer ?
#
loop_
_entity_poly.entity_id
_entity_poly.type
_entity_poly.pdbx_seq_one_letter_code
_entity_poly.pdbx_strand_id
1 'polypeptide(L)'
;MSKRGAYVYQQIEQSTAEWTADSTIYPPSLWLFERLANGNLNMKFSDGIHTYSELPLVMQDIKVRIKTNTDTEYVLEITSAEGTITTPNLRDHYDDTDIRNLVTGLRTDVNKLKPVVTSTPSNGQITITPDKAQNEDPDVSITLETKGDKDKSLMADGKYRKLPVYGRNLLLGSGKEVSNSNYNIADYWLTEPISKGTQVTLTIFGELGDDKEMFTIYNSTGAVGSMAQFSKADFVNGKASKTFKWITNIGDAVADNTHMVVFSSPKTGTSTSTIHKIKLEYGDISTEWSPAWEDIPDLEERYAYGVEWDTASSSPDGVRVGNMQLHRDLPVQSGMRGVVLDNNGGVYYYHEPTAWKMTFASKDYASMVEIPDHWYKLYIIGTKFRMMLSSIPLPGYKHISKFYIGSSEAQMLRSLGLLMSDKTNSTDTRGGDNTSEWDNTYRSLLGCPVTNLTRDQFRQAARKRGSGWEMYTYNAHKTLFWLFAVEYATLDSQKPFNAQKDANGFAQGGLGPGPTQMTDWTNFNKINPLIPCGYTNEFGNGSGEKAYVVKNASGGTHATLMANRYRGIENPFGHIWKYTDGANIQVTTGDAGLSILWTTDDPSNFSDTSYTGYNKKGNICRTNGYAKKMLLGEDGDIVATEIGGSSSTYWCDYYYTNTSANRMQVVLVGGTAGHGSRAGLANVRTADAPSAAARNVGSRLCFFPEYRKTSA
;
A
#
# COMPACT_ATOMS: atom_id res chain seq x y z
N MET A 1 -0.44 18.14 -18.96
CA MET A 1 0.54 17.62 -19.93
C MET A 1 1.07 16.30 -19.40
N SER A 2 0.77 15.18 -20.07
CA SER A 2 1.21 13.86 -19.63
C SER A 2 2.73 13.77 -19.79
N LYS A 3 3.46 13.42 -18.74
CA LYS A 3 4.87 13.07 -18.82
C LYS A 3 4.98 11.77 -19.62
N ARG A 4 5.37 11.85 -20.87
CA ARG A 4 5.87 10.69 -21.62
C ARG A 4 7.19 10.31 -20.97
N GLY A 5 7.24 9.11 -20.37
CA GLY A 5 8.48 8.53 -19.90
C GLY A 5 9.45 8.40 -21.07
N ALA A 6 10.69 8.75 -20.85
CA ALA A 6 11.76 8.48 -21.80
C ALA A 6 11.89 6.95 -21.91
N TYR A 7 11.42 6.38 -23.00
CA TYR A 7 11.73 5.01 -23.36
C TYR A 7 13.18 4.98 -23.81
N VAL A 8 14.05 4.37 -23.02
CA VAL A 8 15.38 3.96 -23.50
C VAL A 8 15.13 2.79 -24.45
N TYR A 9 15.24 3.06 -25.75
CA TYR A 9 15.23 2.00 -26.75
C TYR A 9 16.53 1.20 -26.61
N GLN A 10 16.46 0.06 -25.98
CA GLN A 10 17.56 -0.89 -26.00
C GLN A 10 17.56 -1.58 -27.37
N GLN A 11 18.60 -1.35 -28.13
CA GLN A 11 18.85 -2.07 -29.39
C GLN A 11 19.69 -3.30 -29.04
N ILE A 12 19.27 -4.48 -29.51
CA ILE A 12 20.02 -5.72 -29.36
C ILE A 12 20.47 -6.12 -30.77
N GLU A 13 21.78 -6.16 -30.95
CA GLU A 13 22.41 -6.59 -32.20
C GLU A 13 23.24 -7.83 -31.94
N GLN A 14 23.01 -8.88 -32.76
CA GLN A 14 23.73 -10.14 -32.70
C GLN A 14 23.99 -10.63 -34.12
N SER A 15 24.97 -11.50 -34.29
CA SER A 15 25.19 -12.21 -35.57
C SER A 15 24.13 -13.27 -35.81
N THR A 16 24.01 -13.74 -37.08
CA THR A 16 23.10 -14.83 -37.43
C THR A 16 23.34 -16.10 -36.58
N ALA A 17 24.61 -16.42 -36.27
CA ALA A 17 24.96 -17.58 -35.45
C ALA A 17 24.50 -17.40 -33.98
N GLU A 18 24.65 -16.24 -33.42
CA GLU A 18 24.19 -15.91 -32.06
C GLU A 18 22.66 -15.93 -31.98
N TRP A 19 21.94 -15.33 -32.94
CA TRP A 19 20.48 -15.41 -32.99
C TRP A 19 19.93 -16.81 -33.19
N THR A 20 20.64 -17.65 -33.94
CA THR A 20 20.25 -19.07 -34.13
C THR A 20 20.37 -19.87 -32.83
N ALA A 21 21.31 -19.48 -31.97
CA ALA A 21 21.51 -20.13 -30.68
C ALA A 21 20.65 -19.52 -29.56
N ASP A 22 20.06 -18.33 -29.78
CA ASP A 22 19.33 -17.59 -28.78
C ASP A 22 17.83 -17.97 -28.78
N SER A 23 17.42 -18.64 -27.72
CA SER A 23 16.01 -18.98 -27.44
C SER A 23 15.31 -17.97 -26.54
N THR A 24 15.86 -16.78 -26.33
CA THR A 24 15.32 -15.77 -25.45
C THR A 24 14.09 -15.13 -26.09
N ILE A 25 13.01 -15.02 -25.32
CA ILE A 25 11.85 -14.18 -25.65
C ILE A 25 12.11 -12.80 -25.08
N TYR A 26 12.28 -11.82 -25.95
CA TYR A 26 12.56 -10.46 -25.56
C TYR A 26 11.27 -9.70 -25.23
N PRO A 27 11.28 -8.77 -24.25
CA PRO A 27 10.12 -7.92 -23.95
C PRO A 27 9.55 -7.23 -25.19
N PRO A 28 8.24 -7.00 -25.29
CA PRO A 28 7.63 -6.40 -26.47
C PRO A 28 8.17 -4.99 -26.73
N SER A 29 8.21 -4.59 -28.00
CA SER A 29 8.63 -3.24 -28.46
C SER A 29 10.15 -2.98 -28.46
N LEU A 30 10.98 -4.03 -28.52
CA LEU A 30 12.42 -3.89 -28.77
C LEU A 30 12.76 -4.09 -30.26
N TRP A 31 13.71 -3.33 -30.74
CA TRP A 31 14.32 -3.55 -32.05
C TRP A 31 15.44 -4.58 -31.93
N LEU A 32 15.35 -5.67 -32.69
CA LEU A 32 16.31 -6.74 -32.74
C LEU A 32 16.99 -6.74 -34.11
N PHE A 33 18.32 -6.69 -34.11
CA PHE A 33 19.13 -6.59 -35.33
C PHE A 33 19.98 -7.83 -35.50
N GLU A 34 19.88 -8.48 -36.66
CA GLU A 34 20.75 -9.57 -37.05
C GLU A 34 21.81 -9.01 -38.00
N ARG A 35 23.08 -9.17 -37.68
CA ARG A 35 24.19 -8.81 -38.53
C ARG A 35 24.51 -9.98 -39.47
N LEU A 36 24.27 -9.82 -40.75
CA LEU A 36 24.55 -10.77 -41.81
C LEU A 36 26.06 -10.84 -42.11
N ALA A 37 26.49 -11.96 -42.72
CA ALA A 37 27.89 -12.16 -43.10
C ALA A 37 28.45 -11.10 -44.08
N ASN A 38 27.58 -10.45 -44.85
CA ASN A 38 27.94 -9.37 -45.76
C ASN A 38 28.02 -7.99 -45.09
N GLY A 39 27.78 -7.95 -43.74
CA GLY A 39 27.80 -6.74 -42.93
C GLY A 39 26.50 -5.91 -42.92
N ASN A 40 25.49 -6.36 -43.68
CA ASN A 40 24.16 -5.74 -43.67
C ASN A 40 23.33 -6.22 -42.47
N LEU A 41 22.17 -5.65 -42.25
CA LEU A 41 21.31 -5.96 -41.13
C LEU A 41 19.93 -6.45 -41.56
N ASN A 42 19.43 -7.49 -40.89
CA ASN A 42 18.01 -7.78 -40.82
C ASN A 42 17.43 -7.17 -39.56
N MET A 43 16.20 -6.73 -39.61
CA MET A 43 15.55 -6.06 -38.50
C MET A 43 14.19 -6.70 -38.20
N LYS A 44 13.99 -7.06 -36.95
CA LYS A 44 12.74 -7.59 -36.41
C LYS A 44 12.28 -6.77 -35.19
N PHE A 45 11.04 -6.94 -34.82
CA PHE A 45 10.45 -6.24 -33.69
C PHE A 45 9.89 -7.26 -32.70
N SER A 46 10.35 -7.22 -31.45
CA SER A 46 9.94 -8.17 -30.43
C SER A 46 8.49 -7.96 -30.00
N ASP A 47 7.74 -9.04 -29.83
CA ASP A 47 6.33 -9.05 -29.43
C ASP A 47 6.11 -9.55 -28.00
N GLY A 48 7.16 -10.00 -27.33
CA GLY A 48 7.09 -10.55 -25.99
C GLY A 48 6.60 -12.00 -25.91
N ILE A 49 6.41 -12.67 -27.04
CA ILE A 49 5.84 -14.03 -27.13
C ILE A 49 6.75 -14.97 -27.89
N HIS A 50 7.42 -14.48 -28.94
CA HIS A 50 8.20 -15.29 -29.87
C HIS A 50 9.70 -15.04 -29.71
N THR A 51 10.50 -16.06 -30.02
CA THR A 51 11.95 -15.96 -30.14
C THR A 51 12.33 -15.18 -31.39
N TYR A 52 13.59 -14.72 -31.51
CA TYR A 52 14.04 -13.98 -32.70
C TYR A 52 13.77 -14.77 -34.00
N SER A 53 13.97 -16.06 -34.02
CA SER A 53 13.77 -16.90 -35.23
C SER A 53 12.31 -16.93 -35.69
N GLU A 54 11.37 -16.83 -34.80
CA GLU A 54 9.93 -16.89 -35.05
C GLU A 54 9.29 -15.56 -35.43
N LEU A 55 9.95 -14.43 -35.10
CA LEU A 55 9.44 -13.11 -35.41
C LEU A 55 9.48 -12.80 -36.90
N PRO A 56 8.48 -12.09 -37.47
CA PRO A 56 8.50 -11.64 -38.84
C PRO A 56 9.58 -10.56 -39.06
N LEU A 57 10.19 -10.59 -40.27
CA LEU A 57 11.10 -9.53 -40.69
C LEU A 57 10.33 -8.22 -40.92
N VAL A 58 10.82 -7.14 -40.34
CA VAL A 58 10.32 -5.79 -40.61
C VAL A 58 11.10 -5.17 -41.76
N MET A 59 12.43 -5.38 -41.80
CA MET A 59 13.31 -5.01 -42.89
C MET A 59 14.38 -6.08 -43.10
N GLN A 60 14.75 -6.31 -44.35
CA GLN A 60 15.70 -7.34 -44.73
C GLN A 60 16.88 -6.72 -45.47
N ASP A 61 18.07 -7.26 -45.22
CA ASP A 61 19.31 -6.95 -45.92
C ASP A 61 19.60 -5.43 -45.99
N ILE A 62 19.34 -4.74 -44.92
CA ILE A 62 19.55 -3.29 -44.82
C ILE A 62 21.03 -2.98 -44.59
N LYS A 63 21.54 -2.01 -45.35
CA LYS A 63 22.85 -1.41 -45.20
C LYS A 63 22.70 -0.07 -44.53
N VAL A 64 23.30 0.08 -43.35
CA VAL A 64 23.35 1.37 -42.66
C VAL A 64 24.77 1.90 -42.70
N ARG A 65 24.94 3.14 -43.22
CA ARG A 65 26.22 3.83 -43.20
C ARG A 65 26.06 5.22 -42.62
N ILE A 66 27.13 5.69 -41.99
CA ILE A 66 27.22 7.08 -41.59
C ILE A 66 27.49 7.91 -42.87
N LYS A 67 26.56 8.77 -43.21
CA LYS A 67 26.71 9.70 -44.35
C LYS A 67 27.51 10.92 -43.94
N THR A 68 27.21 11.47 -42.79
CA THR A 68 27.90 12.63 -42.22
C THR A 68 28.07 12.43 -40.72
N ASN A 69 29.27 12.74 -40.20
CA ASN A 69 29.56 12.79 -38.79
C ASN A 69 30.51 13.94 -38.51
N THR A 70 29.96 15.07 -38.11
CA THR A 70 30.68 16.29 -37.73
C THR A 70 30.19 16.72 -36.35
N ASP A 71 30.79 17.75 -35.78
CA ASP A 71 30.37 18.26 -34.47
C ASP A 71 28.95 18.83 -34.50
N THR A 72 28.41 19.16 -35.67
CA THR A 72 27.09 19.77 -35.84
C THR A 72 26.09 18.89 -36.62
N GLU A 73 26.55 17.81 -37.24
CA GLU A 73 25.70 16.99 -38.10
C GLU A 73 26.01 15.50 -37.97
N TYR A 74 24.98 14.69 -37.70
CA TYR A 74 25.05 13.23 -37.71
C TYR A 74 23.90 12.69 -38.56
N VAL A 75 24.22 12.18 -39.75
CA VAL A 75 23.24 11.68 -40.72
C VAL A 75 23.57 10.24 -41.10
N LEU A 76 22.58 9.41 -41.07
CA LEU A 76 22.65 8.00 -41.49
C LEU A 76 22.00 7.85 -42.86
N GLU A 77 22.57 6.97 -43.66
CA GLU A 77 21.97 6.51 -44.91
C GLU A 77 21.63 5.01 -44.73
N ILE A 78 20.36 4.70 -44.94
CA ILE A 78 19.81 3.33 -44.78
C ILE A 78 19.36 2.87 -46.17
N THR A 79 20.00 1.85 -46.69
CA THR A 79 19.70 1.29 -48.02
C THR A 79 19.11 -0.12 -47.83
N SER A 80 17.99 -0.39 -48.49
CA SER A 80 17.37 -1.71 -48.61
C SER A 80 17.16 -2.04 -50.09
N ALA A 81 16.62 -3.22 -50.36
CA ALA A 81 16.23 -3.61 -51.71
C ALA A 81 15.17 -2.69 -52.33
N GLU A 82 14.41 -1.97 -51.50
CA GLU A 82 13.34 -1.05 -51.91
C GLU A 82 13.83 0.41 -52.16
N GLY A 83 15.09 0.70 -51.82
CA GLY A 83 15.68 2.03 -52.01
C GLY A 83 16.58 2.49 -50.87
N THR A 84 17.03 3.72 -50.99
CA THR A 84 17.89 4.35 -49.97
C THR A 84 17.17 5.55 -49.37
N ILE A 85 17.14 5.61 -48.05
CA ILE A 85 16.67 6.77 -47.29
C ILE A 85 17.83 7.40 -46.54
N THR A 86 17.77 8.71 -46.36
CA THR A 86 18.72 9.44 -45.52
C THR A 86 17.95 9.99 -44.33
N THR A 87 18.46 9.80 -43.13
CA THR A 87 17.85 10.36 -41.95
C THR A 87 17.97 11.89 -41.96
N PRO A 88 17.09 12.60 -41.30
CA PRO A 88 17.36 13.99 -40.89
C PRO A 88 18.66 14.05 -40.07
N ASN A 89 19.23 15.26 -39.90
CA ASN A 89 20.35 15.41 -38.98
C ASN A 89 19.95 14.94 -37.58
N LEU A 90 20.51 13.86 -37.13
CA LEU A 90 20.17 13.26 -35.82
C LEU A 90 20.74 14.09 -34.67
N ARG A 91 21.71 14.98 -34.92
CA ARG A 91 22.19 15.94 -33.93
C ARG A 91 21.20 17.06 -33.67
N ASP A 92 20.45 17.49 -34.70
CA ASP A 92 19.41 18.54 -34.57
C ASP A 92 18.22 18.04 -33.72
N HIS A 93 17.99 16.72 -33.67
CA HIS A 93 17.00 16.14 -32.82
C HIS A 93 17.51 15.88 -31.38
N TYR A 94 18.82 15.93 -31.17
CA TYR A 94 19.51 15.77 -29.91
C TYR A 94 20.41 16.94 -29.57
N ASP A 95 20.32 18.05 -30.29
CA ASP A 95 20.95 19.28 -29.84
C ASP A 95 20.22 19.76 -28.59
N ASP A 96 20.77 19.37 -27.43
CA ASP A 96 20.29 19.81 -26.15
C ASP A 96 20.65 21.28 -25.87
N THR A 97 21.17 22.02 -26.88
CA THR A 97 21.52 23.44 -26.74
C THR A 97 20.30 24.25 -26.35
N ASP A 98 19.14 23.99 -26.96
CA ASP A 98 17.89 24.60 -26.54
C ASP A 98 17.44 24.14 -25.19
N ILE A 99 17.60 22.83 -24.88
CA ILE A 99 17.33 22.25 -23.55
C ILE A 99 18.34 22.77 -22.55
N ARG A 100 19.64 22.88 -22.92
CA ARG A 100 20.69 23.46 -22.07
C ARG A 100 20.47 24.94 -21.85
N ASN A 101 20.07 25.68 -22.87
CA ASN A 101 19.70 27.07 -22.75
C ASN A 101 18.43 27.25 -21.93
N LEU A 102 17.42 26.39 -22.13
CA LEU A 102 16.21 26.35 -21.30
C LEU A 102 16.53 25.97 -19.84
N VAL A 103 17.37 24.96 -19.64
CA VAL A 103 17.84 24.56 -18.31
C VAL A 103 18.74 25.60 -17.67
N THR A 104 19.58 26.28 -18.46
CA THR A 104 20.42 27.39 -17.98
C THR A 104 19.57 28.63 -17.72
N GLY A 105 18.57 28.88 -18.53
CA GLY A 105 17.56 29.93 -18.32
C GLY A 105 16.75 29.61 -17.07
N LEU A 106 16.21 28.40 -16.94
CA LEU A 106 15.51 27.92 -15.74
C LEU A 106 16.42 27.92 -14.49
N ARG A 107 17.69 27.55 -14.59
CA ARG A 107 18.66 27.67 -13.49
C ARG A 107 18.93 29.12 -13.13
N THR A 108 18.99 30.00 -14.12
CA THR A 108 19.17 31.44 -13.91
C THR A 108 17.91 32.02 -13.28
N ASP A 109 16.73 31.60 -13.73
CA ASP A 109 15.45 32.04 -13.17
C ASP A 109 15.16 31.43 -11.80
N VAL A 110 15.52 30.16 -11.57
CA VAL A 110 15.49 29.54 -10.24
C VAL A 110 16.52 30.16 -9.30
N ASN A 111 17.69 30.57 -9.80
CA ASN A 111 18.67 31.32 -9.01
C ASN A 111 18.27 32.78 -8.76
N LYS A 112 17.43 33.35 -9.62
CA LYS A 112 16.76 34.65 -9.40
C LYS A 112 15.61 34.53 -8.37
N LEU A 113 15.00 33.36 -8.28
CA LEU A 113 14.02 32.99 -7.24
C LEU A 113 14.74 32.45 -6.00
N LYS A 114 15.75 33.15 -5.46
CA LYS A 114 16.28 32.76 -4.14
C LYS A 114 15.23 33.12 -3.09
N PRO A 115 14.37 32.15 -2.65
CA PRO A 115 13.41 32.43 -1.62
C PRO A 115 14.16 32.63 -0.29
N VAL A 116 13.95 33.75 0.35
CA VAL A 116 14.30 33.86 1.76
C VAL A 116 13.27 33.01 2.52
N VAL A 117 13.67 31.79 2.87
CA VAL A 117 12.86 30.93 3.71
C VAL A 117 13.00 31.43 5.13
N THR A 118 12.05 32.19 5.61
CA THR A 118 11.90 32.49 7.03
C THR A 118 11.07 31.38 7.66
N SER A 119 11.73 30.40 8.27
CA SER A 119 11.04 29.45 9.13
C SER A 119 10.79 30.10 10.48
N THR A 120 9.54 30.18 10.89
CA THR A 120 9.18 30.38 12.30
C THR A 120 8.84 29.00 12.87
N PRO A 121 9.75 28.32 13.59
CA PRO A 121 9.56 26.93 14.02
C PRO A 121 8.40 26.72 15.00
N SER A 122 7.82 27.78 15.55
CA SER A 122 6.85 27.69 16.63
C SER A 122 5.39 27.46 16.19
N ASN A 123 5.03 27.69 14.93
CA ASN A 123 3.64 27.56 14.46
C ASN A 123 3.43 26.60 13.27
N GLY A 124 4.46 25.86 12.89
CA GLY A 124 4.33 24.84 11.84
C GLY A 124 4.06 25.38 10.43
N GLN A 125 4.55 26.60 10.14
CA GLN A 125 4.42 27.22 8.83
C GLN A 125 5.80 27.65 8.29
N ILE A 126 5.99 27.52 6.97
CA ILE A 126 7.13 28.08 6.23
C ILE A 126 6.59 29.13 5.28
N THR A 127 7.09 30.35 5.41
CA THR A 127 6.78 31.43 4.46
C THR A 127 7.93 31.58 3.47
N ILE A 128 7.62 31.45 2.20
CA ILE A 128 8.56 31.68 1.10
C ILE A 128 8.24 33.05 0.52
N THR A 129 9.17 33.98 0.70
CA THR A 129 9.06 35.35 0.13
C THR A 129 10.12 35.47 -0.97
N PRO A 130 9.75 35.81 -2.22
CA PRO A 130 10.72 36.08 -3.26
C PRO A 130 11.62 37.28 -2.91
N ASP A 131 12.88 37.26 -3.39
CA ASP A 131 13.80 38.36 -3.18
C ASP A 131 13.30 39.59 -3.94
N LYS A 132 13.01 40.67 -3.19
CA LYS A 132 12.53 41.96 -3.72
C LYS A 132 13.46 42.62 -4.77
N ALA A 133 14.72 42.24 -4.77
CA ALA A 133 15.71 42.80 -5.72
C ALA A 133 15.60 42.23 -7.15
N GLN A 134 14.83 41.15 -7.33
CA GLN A 134 14.79 40.41 -8.59
C GLN A 134 13.38 40.09 -9.11
N ASN A 135 12.32 40.51 -8.43
CA ASN A 135 10.94 40.25 -8.82
C ASN A 135 10.14 41.56 -8.94
N GLU A 136 9.46 41.75 -10.10
CA GLU A 136 8.64 42.94 -10.38
C GLU A 136 7.35 43.00 -9.53
N ASP A 137 6.94 41.87 -8.88
CA ASP A 137 5.80 41.84 -7.99
C ASP A 137 6.22 41.36 -6.55
N PRO A 138 6.54 42.33 -5.66
CA PRO A 138 7.11 42.04 -4.34
C PRO A 138 6.11 41.53 -3.32
N ASP A 139 4.82 41.42 -3.65
CA ASP A 139 3.78 41.10 -2.68
C ASP A 139 3.31 39.63 -2.69
N VAL A 140 3.98 38.78 -3.49
CA VAL A 140 3.67 37.34 -3.53
C VAL A 140 4.51 36.58 -2.53
N SER A 141 4.02 36.45 -1.31
CA SER A 141 4.55 35.46 -0.35
C SER A 141 3.65 34.24 -0.27
N ILE A 142 4.22 33.04 -0.34
CA ILE A 142 3.48 31.78 -0.15
C ILE A 142 3.82 31.23 1.22
N THR A 143 2.82 31.05 2.05
CA THR A 143 2.95 30.38 3.34
C THR A 143 2.51 28.93 3.21
N LEU A 144 3.44 28.01 3.43
CA LEU A 144 3.16 26.56 3.42
C LEU A 144 2.98 26.06 4.86
N GLU A 145 1.95 25.29 5.11
CA GLU A 145 1.81 24.54 6.36
C GLU A 145 2.80 23.38 6.35
N THR A 146 3.62 23.25 7.40
CA THR A 146 4.63 22.19 7.51
C THR A 146 4.13 20.93 8.20
N LYS A 147 2.91 20.96 8.76
CA LYS A 147 2.23 19.80 9.34
C LYS A 147 1.03 19.44 8.47
N GLY A 148 1.25 18.53 7.52
CA GLY A 148 0.19 17.88 6.77
C GLY A 148 -0.50 16.78 7.60
N ASP A 149 -1.79 16.63 7.39
CA ASP A 149 -2.54 15.45 7.80
C ASP A 149 -2.46 14.44 6.64
N LYS A 150 -2.26 13.14 6.96
CA LYS A 150 -2.13 12.08 5.96
C LYS A 150 -3.31 11.99 4.98
N ASP A 151 -4.48 12.47 5.41
CA ASP A 151 -5.70 12.48 4.62
C ASP A 151 -5.91 13.78 3.83
N LYS A 152 -4.90 14.67 3.82
CA LYS A 152 -4.96 15.97 3.15
C LYS A 152 -3.85 16.14 2.14
N SER A 153 -4.17 16.77 1.02
CA SER A 153 -3.21 17.16 -0.01
C SER A 153 -2.86 18.64 0.10
N LEU A 154 -1.60 18.98 -0.19
CA LEU A 154 -1.17 20.35 -0.28
C LEU A 154 -1.80 21.00 -1.51
N MET A 155 -2.60 22.03 -1.29
CA MET A 155 -3.28 22.78 -2.36
C MET A 155 -2.39 23.90 -2.92
N ALA A 156 -2.79 24.47 -4.05
CA ALA A 156 -2.06 25.56 -4.69
C ALA A 156 -1.95 26.84 -3.84
N ASP A 157 -2.80 26.98 -2.83
CA ASP A 157 -2.75 28.07 -1.85
C ASP A 157 -1.83 27.79 -0.64
N GLY A 158 -1.03 26.74 -0.71
CA GLY A 158 -0.06 26.35 0.31
C GLY A 158 -0.66 25.66 1.55
N LYS A 159 -1.94 25.31 1.54
CA LYS A 159 -2.62 24.68 2.68
C LYS A 159 -2.94 23.22 2.42
N TYR A 160 -2.85 22.41 3.46
CA TYR A 160 -3.29 21.03 3.40
C TYR A 160 -4.81 20.92 3.56
N ARG A 161 -5.48 20.37 2.56
CA ARG A 161 -6.91 20.09 2.60
C ARG A 161 -7.19 18.68 2.10
N LYS A 162 -8.25 18.06 2.63
CA LYS A 162 -8.78 16.81 2.06
C LYS A 162 -9.18 17.08 0.62
N LEU A 163 -8.67 16.29 -0.31
CA LEU A 163 -9.09 16.43 -1.72
C LEU A 163 -10.59 16.14 -1.80
N PRO A 164 -11.38 17.09 -2.32
CA PRO A 164 -12.79 16.82 -2.53
C PRO A 164 -12.93 15.72 -3.59
N VAL A 165 -13.74 14.72 -3.29
CA VAL A 165 -14.15 13.73 -4.29
C VAL A 165 -15.17 14.42 -5.20
N TYR A 166 -14.71 14.97 -6.32
CA TYR A 166 -15.58 15.60 -7.31
C TYR A 166 -16.64 14.62 -7.80
N GLY A 167 -17.87 15.12 -7.95
CA GLY A 167 -18.99 14.32 -8.43
C GLY A 167 -19.72 13.50 -7.38
N ARG A 168 -19.24 13.44 -6.11
CA ARG A 168 -19.97 12.83 -5.00
C ARG A 168 -21.10 13.74 -4.54
N ASN A 169 -22.30 13.17 -4.37
CA ASN A 169 -23.39 13.88 -3.73
C ASN A 169 -23.22 13.90 -2.21
N LEU A 170 -23.33 15.08 -1.62
CA LEU A 170 -23.12 15.31 -0.18
C LEU A 170 -24.45 15.35 0.61
N LEU A 171 -25.61 15.16 -0.06
CA LEU A 171 -26.93 15.21 0.57
C LEU A 171 -27.56 13.84 0.66
N LEU A 172 -27.92 13.43 1.87
CA LEU A 172 -28.68 12.21 2.13
C LEU A 172 -30.16 12.37 1.71
N GLY A 173 -30.74 11.30 1.18
CA GLY A 173 -32.14 11.27 0.74
C GLY A 173 -32.46 12.15 -0.46
N SER A 174 -31.45 12.62 -1.16
CA SER A 174 -31.54 13.66 -2.20
C SER A 174 -32.23 13.23 -3.51
N GLY A 175 -32.50 11.94 -3.68
CA GLY A 175 -33.26 11.37 -4.81
C GLY A 175 -34.74 11.24 -4.55
N LYS A 176 -35.23 11.55 -3.35
CA LYS A 176 -36.64 11.49 -3.01
C LYS A 176 -37.30 12.80 -3.43
N GLU A 177 -38.34 12.70 -4.24
CA GLU A 177 -39.13 13.86 -4.62
C GLU A 177 -39.85 14.49 -3.41
N VAL A 178 -39.76 15.81 -3.33
CA VAL A 178 -40.47 16.61 -2.35
C VAL A 178 -41.34 17.63 -3.09
N SER A 179 -42.64 17.61 -2.83
CA SER A 179 -43.63 18.48 -3.49
C SER A 179 -44.61 18.99 -2.44
N ASN A 180 -44.58 20.27 -2.14
CA ASN A 180 -45.49 20.91 -1.19
C ASN A 180 -45.46 22.44 -1.32
N SER A 181 -46.40 23.12 -0.63
CA SER A 181 -46.53 24.59 -0.61
C SER A 181 -45.82 25.25 0.59
N ASN A 182 -45.15 24.47 1.42
CA ASN A 182 -44.49 24.97 2.64
C ASN A 182 -43.38 25.95 2.31
N TYR A 183 -43.22 26.94 3.19
CA TYR A 183 -42.06 27.85 3.10
C TYR A 183 -40.73 27.09 3.28
N ASN A 184 -40.62 26.28 4.33
CA ASN A 184 -39.54 25.27 4.44
C ASN A 184 -39.99 24.04 3.60
N ILE A 185 -39.50 23.91 2.37
CA ILE A 185 -39.90 22.85 1.46
C ILE A 185 -39.14 21.56 1.74
N ALA A 186 -37.84 21.63 2.07
CA ALA A 186 -37.04 20.44 2.28
C ALA A 186 -35.84 20.72 3.22
N ASP A 187 -35.44 19.67 3.93
CA ASP A 187 -34.28 19.62 4.80
C ASP A 187 -33.45 18.37 4.49
N TYR A 188 -32.18 18.54 4.19
CA TYR A 188 -31.27 17.47 3.75
C TYR A 188 -30.07 17.35 4.70
N TRP A 189 -29.87 16.18 5.28
CA TRP A 189 -28.68 15.90 6.06
C TRP A 189 -27.44 15.84 5.18
N LEU A 190 -26.33 16.34 5.67
CA LEU A 190 -25.04 16.24 5.01
C LEU A 190 -24.37 14.89 5.32
N THR A 191 -23.70 14.31 4.34
CA THR A 191 -22.89 13.09 4.55
C THR A 191 -21.67 13.34 5.43
N GLU A 192 -21.19 14.59 5.48
CA GLU A 192 -20.09 15.05 6.32
C GLU A 192 -20.18 16.56 6.55
N PRO A 193 -19.66 17.11 7.67
CA PRO A 193 -19.61 18.55 7.91
C PRO A 193 -18.76 19.27 6.86
N ILE A 194 -19.29 20.35 6.28
CA ILE A 194 -18.59 21.17 5.30
C ILE A 194 -17.95 22.39 5.97
N SER A 195 -16.65 22.59 5.77
CA SER A 195 -15.92 23.72 6.37
C SER A 195 -16.34 25.06 5.76
N LYS A 196 -16.33 26.14 6.57
CA LYS A 196 -16.58 27.52 6.11
C LYS A 196 -15.65 27.90 4.97
N GLY A 197 -16.22 28.52 3.93
CA GLY A 197 -15.49 29.00 2.76
C GLY A 197 -15.20 27.92 1.71
N THR A 198 -15.56 26.65 1.98
CA THR A 198 -15.47 25.59 0.99
C THR A 198 -16.37 25.89 -0.21
N GLN A 199 -15.81 25.80 -1.41
CA GLN A 199 -16.56 25.99 -2.65
C GLN A 199 -17.37 24.71 -2.95
N VAL A 200 -18.68 24.89 -3.17
CA VAL A 200 -19.60 23.80 -3.47
C VAL A 200 -20.54 24.23 -4.61
N THR A 201 -21.01 23.24 -5.35
CA THR A 201 -22.01 23.42 -6.41
C THR A 201 -23.29 22.67 -6.02
N LEU A 202 -24.41 23.39 -5.99
CA LEU A 202 -25.74 22.81 -5.78
C LEU A 202 -26.49 22.76 -7.09
N THR A 203 -27.02 21.61 -7.44
CA THR A 203 -27.89 21.40 -8.59
C THR A 203 -29.26 20.96 -8.10
N ILE A 204 -30.30 21.68 -8.47
CA ILE A 204 -31.70 21.40 -8.17
C ILE A 204 -32.38 20.96 -9.48
N PHE A 205 -33.05 19.82 -9.45
CA PHE A 205 -33.99 19.39 -10.48
C PHE A 205 -35.38 19.56 -9.93
N GLY A 206 -36.14 20.49 -10.48
CA GLY A 206 -37.47 20.84 -9.92
C GLY A 206 -38.04 22.08 -10.53
N GLU A 207 -39.08 22.59 -9.88
CA GLU A 207 -39.83 23.78 -10.33
C GLU A 207 -40.42 24.53 -9.13
N LEU A 208 -40.52 25.84 -9.30
CA LEU A 208 -41.17 26.73 -8.33
C LEU A 208 -42.65 26.87 -8.64
N GLY A 209 -43.47 26.88 -7.60
CA GLY A 209 -44.88 27.19 -7.70
C GLY A 209 -45.15 28.55 -8.31
N ASP A 210 -46.39 28.80 -8.80
CA ASP A 210 -46.72 30.00 -9.57
C ASP A 210 -46.49 31.31 -8.80
N ASP A 211 -46.80 31.36 -7.50
CA ASP A 211 -46.62 32.50 -6.63
C ASP A 211 -45.32 32.44 -5.79
N LYS A 212 -44.43 31.52 -6.09
CA LYS A 212 -43.08 31.43 -5.53
C LYS A 212 -42.07 32.04 -6.48
N GLU A 213 -41.09 32.74 -5.92
CA GLU A 213 -40.08 33.49 -6.68
C GLU A 213 -38.75 32.75 -6.76
N MET A 214 -38.34 32.07 -5.65
CA MET A 214 -37.06 31.45 -5.57
C MET A 214 -36.96 30.33 -4.52
N PHE A 215 -36.06 29.36 -4.76
CA PHE A 215 -35.51 28.53 -3.68
C PHE A 215 -34.33 29.25 -3.01
N THR A 216 -34.38 29.39 -1.70
CA THR A 216 -33.31 30.02 -0.91
C THR A 216 -32.66 28.96 -0.04
N ILE A 217 -31.33 28.85 -0.14
CA ILE A 217 -30.53 27.80 0.50
C ILE A 217 -29.87 28.34 1.76
N TYR A 218 -30.04 27.61 2.86
CA TYR A 218 -29.42 27.90 4.15
C TYR A 218 -28.67 26.70 4.70
N ASN A 219 -27.70 26.96 5.53
CA ASN A 219 -27.08 25.99 6.40
C ASN A 219 -27.92 25.93 7.70
N SER A 220 -28.43 24.76 8.07
CA SER A 220 -29.34 24.56 9.20
C SER A 220 -30.67 25.36 9.13
N THR A 221 -31.35 25.56 10.24
CA THR A 221 -32.75 26.05 10.32
C THR A 221 -32.97 27.53 9.97
N GLY A 222 -32.09 28.18 9.25
CA GLY A 222 -32.38 29.48 8.63
C GLY A 222 -31.98 30.70 9.40
N ALA A 223 -31.27 30.56 10.51
CA ALA A 223 -30.83 31.72 11.32
C ALA A 223 -29.62 32.46 10.75
N VAL A 224 -29.04 32.01 9.63
CA VAL A 224 -27.65 32.32 9.28
C VAL A 224 -27.48 32.91 7.89
N GLY A 225 -28.45 33.55 7.29
CA GLY A 225 -28.35 34.15 5.96
C GLY A 225 -28.26 33.12 4.82
N SER A 226 -28.73 33.50 3.67
CA SER A 226 -28.77 32.61 2.52
C SER A 226 -27.39 32.39 1.92
N MET A 227 -27.08 31.13 1.59
CA MET A 227 -25.87 30.79 0.88
C MET A 227 -26.02 30.93 -0.65
N ALA A 228 -27.20 30.62 -1.15
CA ALA A 228 -27.55 30.72 -2.57
C ALA A 228 -29.07 30.93 -2.76
N GLN A 229 -29.44 31.50 -3.91
CA GLN A 229 -30.83 31.69 -4.31
C GLN A 229 -30.99 31.22 -5.76
N PHE A 230 -32.07 30.47 -6.02
CA PHE A 230 -32.42 29.94 -7.33
C PHE A 230 -33.77 30.49 -7.73
N SER A 231 -33.81 31.49 -8.61
CA SER A 231 -35.03 32.09 -9.17
C SER A 231 -35.63 31.20 -10.28
N LYS A 232 -36.87 31.47 -10.67
CA LYS A 232 -37.49 30.78 -11.84
C LYS A 232 -36.66 30.88 -13.11
N ALA A 233 -35.97 32.00 -13.31
CA ALA A 233 -35.10 32.22 -14.49
C ALA A 233 -33.84 31.36 -14.49
N ASP A 234 -33.42 30.84 -13.36
CA ASP A 234 -32.25 29.96 -13.25
C ASP A 234 -32.54 28.52 -13.75
N PHE A 235 -33.82 28.15 -13.84
CA PHE A 235 -34.24 26.80 -14.25
C PHE A 235 -34.33 26.71 -15.77
N VAL A 236 -33.50 25.86 -16.35
CA VAL A 236 -33.56 25.50 -17.78
C VAL A 236 -33.92 24.02 -17.87
N ASN A 237 -35.03 23.70 -18.50
CA ASN A 237 -35.55 22.34 -18.60
C ASN A 237 -35.67 21.63 -17.22
N GLY A 238 -36.14 22.38 -16.20
CA GLY A 238 -36.33 21.85 -14.84
C GLY A 238 -35.03 21.63 -14.04
N LYS A 239 -33.89 22.18 -14.49
CA LYS A 239 -32.59 22.07 -13.83
C LYS A 239 -31.97 23.44 -13.61
N ALA A 240 -31.48 23.67 -12.41
CA ALA A 240 -30.68 24.88 -12.07
C ALA A 240 -29.44 24.47 -11.29
N SER A 241 -28.30 25.11 -11.54
CA SER A 241 -27.05 24.86 -10.85
C SER A 241 -26.38 26.18 -10.44
N LYS A 242 -25.90 26.28 -9.20
CA LYS A 242 -25.10 27.43 -8.74
C LYS A 242 -23.95 26.98 -7.86
N THR A 243 -22.82 27.63 -8.04
CA THR A 243 -21.62 27.49 -7.20
C THR A 243 -21.56 28.62 -6.18
N PHE A 244 -21.30 28.27 -4.93
CA PHE A 244 -21.18 29.21 -3.83
C PHE A 244 -20.20 28.72 -2.76
N LYS A 245 -19.87 29.60 -1.82
CA LYS A 245 -19.02 29.23 -0.67
C LYS A 245 -19.91 28.83 0.51
N TRP A 246 -19.60 27.72 1.15
CA TRP A 246 -20.30 27.25 2.32
C TRP A 246 -20.11 28.22 3.49
N ILE A 247 -21.21 28.63 4.13
CA ILE A 247 -21.22 29.54 5.27
C ILE A 247 -21.56 28.72 6.52
N THR A 248 -20.74 28.83 7.57
CA THR A 248 -20.97 28.11 8.83
C THR A 248 -21.57 28.99 9.92
N ASN A 249 -21.32 30.30 9.87
CA ASN A 249 -21.77 31.20 10.93
C ASN A 249 -22.16 32.57 10.35
N ILE A 250 -23.17 33.20 10.95
CA ILE A 250 -23.43 34.66 10.83
C ILE A 250 -23.51 35.26 12.21
N GLY A 251 -22.61 36.20 12.51
CA GLY A 251 -22.46 36.74 13.84
C GLY A 251 -22.08 35.68 14.86
N ASP A 252 -22.68 35.69 16.02
CA ASP A 252 -22.43 34.76 17.13
C ASP A 252 -23.20 33.43 17.01
N ALA A 253 -24.05 33.25 15.99
CA ALA A 253 -24.80 32.04 15.79
C ALA A 253 -23.94 30.97 15.12
N VAL A 254 -23.73 29.84 15.79
CA VAL A 254 -23.07 28.67 15.26
C VAL A 254 -24.10 27.82 14.55
N ALA A 255 -23.97 27.67 13.21
CA ALA A 255 -24.72 26.66 12.48
C ALA A 255 -24.21 25.27 12.87
N ASP A 256 -25.08 24.30 13.02
CA ASP A 256 -24.71 22.92 13.38
C ASP A 256 -23.94 22.21 12.28
N ASN A 257 -23.95 22.74 11.06
CA ASN A 257 -23.18 22.28 9.92
C ASN A 257 -23.42 20.82 9.53
N THR A 258 -24.56 20.27 9.94
CA THR A 258 -24.96 18.88 9.71
C THR A 258 -26.03 18.74 8.64
N HIS A 259 -26.74 19.81 8.29
CA HIS A 259 -27.80 19.79 7.29
C HIS A 259 -27.95 21.10 6.51
N MET A 260 -28.59 21.02 5.37
CA MET A 260 -28.92 22.08 4.44
C MET A 260 -30.44 22.20 4.31
N VAL A 261 -30.95 23.43 4.47
CA VAL A 261 -32.38 23.71 4.37
C VAL A 261 -32.69 24.49 3.09
N VAL A 262 -33.79 24.11 2.43
CA VAL A 262 -34.31 24.79 1.24
C VAL A 262 -35.63 25.47 1.58
N PHE A 263 -35.69 26.76 1.40
CA PHE A 263 -36.91 27.53 1.54
C PHE A 263 -37.50 27.92 0.18
N SER A 264 -38.80 27.75 0.01
CA SER A 264 -39.56 28.21 -1.15
C SER A 264 -40.19 29.59 -0.85
N SER A 265 -39.55 30.65 -1.34
CA SER A 265 -39.88 32.05 -1.07
C SER A 265 -40.77 32.64 -2.13
N PRO A 266 -41.70 33.63 -1.82
CA PRO A 266 -41.96 34.16 -0.48
C PRO A 266 -42.76 33.23 0.41
N LYS A 267 -42.74 33.46 1.74
CA LYS A 267 -43.52 32.67 2.71
C LYS A 267 -45.00 32.79 2.53
N THR A 268 -45.48 33.92 1.96
CA THR A 268 -46.89 34.20 1.68
C THR A 268 -47.45 33.45 0.44
N GLY A 269 -46.58 32.90 -0.39
CA GLY A 269 -47.01 32.11 -1.54
C GLY A 269 -47.61 30.78 -1.10
N THR A 270 -48.66 30.35 -1.81
CA THR A 270 -49.47 29.17 -1.48
C THR A 270 -49.39 28.06 -2.52
N SER A 271 -48.79 28.34 -3.67
CA SER A 271 -48.61 27.33 -4.72
C SER A 271 -47.53 26.33 -4.35
N THR A 272 -47.67 25.12 -4.88
CA THR A 272 -46.74 24.01 -4.66
C THR A 272 -45.48 24.18 -5.47
N SER A 273 -44.35 24.08 -4.82
CA SER A 273 -43.04 23.90 -5.48
C SER A 273 -42.60 22.45 -5.38
N THR A 274 -41.87 21.97 -6.37
CA THR A 274 -41.36 20.58 -6.42
C THR A 274 -39.87 20.52 -6.58
N ILE A 275 -39.20 19.70 -5.79
CA ILE A 275 -37.80 19.26 -5.96
C ILE A 275 -37.87 17.78 -6.29
N HIS A 276 -37.62 17.42 -7.55
CA HIS A 276 -37.60 16.02 -7.99
C HIS A 276 -36.33 15.29 -7.45
N LYS A 277 -35.21 15.97 -7.49
CA LYS A 277 -33.92 15.50 -6.95
C LYS A 277 -32.97 16.68 -6.81
N ILE A 278 -31.99 16.52 -5.95
CA ILE A 278 -31.03 17.58 -5.64
C ILE A 278 -29.63 16.99 -5.45
N LYS A 279 -28.58 17.75 -5.74
CA LYS A 279 -27.21 17.31 -5.57
C LYS A 279 -26.34 18.45 -5.09
N LEU A 280 -25.62 18.26 -3.99
CA LEU A 280 -24.56 19.12 -3.53
C LEU A 280 -23.23 18.41 -3.71
N GLU A 281 -22.27 19.07 -4.33
CA GLU A 281 -20.96 18.50 -4.58
C GLU A 281 -19.86 19.52 -4.37
N TYR A 282 -18.63 19.05 -4.07
CA TYR A 282 -17.47 19.92 -3.93
C TYR A 282 -17.04 20.51 -5.28
N GLY A 283 -16.51 21.74 -5.23
CA GLY A 283 -15.95 22.43 -6.39
C GLY A 283 -16.95 23.29 -7.14
N ASP A 284 -16.64 23.62 -8.39
CA ASP A 284 -17.35 24.57 -9.24
C ASP A 284 -17.94 23.95 -10.51
N ILE A 285 -17.88 22.64 -10.61
CA ILE A 285 -18.40 21.88 -11.76
C ILE A 285 -19.63 21.07 -11.31
N SER A 286 -20.76 21.31 -11.98
CA SER A 286 -21.95 20.49 -11.82
C SER A 286 -21.81 19.21 -12.64
N THR A 287 -21.92 18.06 -11.98
CA THR A 287 -21.93 16.75 -12.63
C THR A 287 -23.35 16.16 -12.68
N GLU A 288 -23.53 15.07 -13.43
CA GLU A 288 -24.82 14.37 -13.47
C GLU A 288 -25.25 13.92 -12.07
N TRP A 289 -26.57 13.88 -11.83
CA TRP A 289 -27.08 13.50 -10.54
C TRP A 289 -26.76 12.03 -10.22
N SER A 290 -26.32 11.82 -9.01
CA SER A 290 -26.14 10.52 -8.38
C SER A 290 -26.63 10.59 -6.93
N PRO A 291 -27.14 9.50 -6.34
CA PRO A 291 -27.41 9.47 -4.90
C PRO A 291 -26.11 9.70 -4.11
N ALA A 292 -26.24 10.12 -2.86
CA ALA A 292 -25.13 10.00 -1.92
C ALA A 292 -24.72 8.53 -1.78
N TRP A 293 -23.46 8.27 -1.56
CA TRP A 293 -23.00 6.89 -1.40
C TRP A 293 -23.69 6.20 -0.23
N GLU A 294 -23.99 6.96 0.81
CA GLU A 294 -24.69 6.52 2.01
C GLU A 294 -26.18 6.19 1.78
N ASP A 295 -26.77 6.69 0.69
CA ASP A 295 -28.15 6.39 0.28
C ASP A 295 -28.24 5.13 -0.59
N ILE A 296 -27.12 4.61 -1.09
CA ILE A 296 -27.12 3.40 -1.91
C ILE A 296 -27.20 2.22 -0.95
N PRO A 297 -28.34 1.50 -0.88
CA PRO A 297 -28.40 0.28 -0.13
C PRO A 297 -27.39 -0.71 -0.72
N ASP A 298 -26.72 -1.44 0.15
CA ASP A 298 -25.85 -2.57 -0.22
C ASP A 298 -24.53 -2.22 -0.93
N LEU A 299 -23.92 -1.04 -0.63
CA LEU A 299 -22.57 -0.73 -1.13
C LEU A 299 -21.54 -1.80 -0.76
N GLU A 300 -21.64 -2.35 0.44
CA GLU A 300 -20.76 -3.43 0.89
C GLU A 300 -21.00 -4.70 0.06
N GLU A 301 -22.25 -5.02 -0.29
CA GLU A 301 -22.59 -6.19 -1.11
C GLU A 301 -22.15 -6.04 -2.58
N ARG A 302 -21.91 -4.81 -3.04
CA ARG A 302 -21.46 -4.55 -4.42
C ARG A 302 -19.95 -4.45 -4.54
N TYR A 303 -19.31 -3.76 -3.59
CA TYR A 303 -17.93 -3.30 -3.74
C TYR A 303 -16.98 -3.77 -2.63
N ALA A 304 -17.49 -4.52 -1.66
CA ALA A 304 -16.68 -5.13 -0.62
C ALA A 304 -16.90 -6.64 -0.53
N TYR A 305 -15.93 -7.33 0.01
CA TYR A 305 -15.97 -8.75 0.32
C TYR A 305 -15.25 -8.99 1.64
N GLY A 306 -15.71 -9.95 2.39
CA GLY A 306 -15.17 -10.20 3.71
C GLY A 306 -15.64 -11.51 4.30
N VAL A 307 -15.29 -11.70 5.55
CA VAL A 307 -15.64 -12.93 6.27
C VAL A 307 -16.20 -12.57 7.65
N GLU A 308 -17.23 -13.26 8.03
CA GLU A 308 -17.86 -13.19 9.34
C GLU A 308 -17.50 -14.42 10.15
N TRP A 309 -17.06 -14.21 11.37
CA TRP A 309 -16.81 -15.26 12.38
C TRP A 309 -17.72 -15.04 13.58
N ASP A 310 -18.20 -16.14 14.16
CA ASP A 310 -19.00 -16.10 15.39
C ASP A 310 -18.14 -16.48 16.59
N THR A 311 -17.93 -15.55 17.52
CA THR A 311 -17.16 -15.80 18.75
C THR A 311 -17.81 -16.80 19.71
N ALA A 312 -19.10 -17.12 19.51
CA ALA A 312 -19.79 -18.19 20.22
C ALA A 312 -19.45 -19.58 19.66
N SER A 313 -18.97 -19.64 18.41
CA SER A 313 -18.48 -20.87 17.78
C SER A 313 -16.99 -21.07 18.06
N SER A 314 -16.58 -22.32 18.26
CA SER A 314 -15.16 -22.67 18.35
C SER A 314 -14.51 -22.94 16.99
N SER A 315 -15.29 -22.94 15.89
CA SER A 315 -14.74 -23.11 14.53
C SER A 315 -13.85 -21.94 14.14
N PRO A 316 -12.65 -22.20 13.61
CA PRO A 316 -11.83 -21.15 13.00
C PRO A 316 -12.36 -20.67 11.65
N ASP A 317 -13.31 -21.40 11.05
CA ASP A 317 -13.86 -21.09 9.74
C ASP A 317 -14.96 -20.07 9.84
N GLY A 318 -14.88 -19.07 8.96
CA GLY A 318 -15.85 -18.02 8.82
C GLY A 318 -16.77 -18.19 7.62
N VAL A 319 -17.80 -17.39 7.58
CA VAL A 319 -18.74 -17.33 6.47
C VAL A 319 -18.40 -16.13 5.58
N ARG A 320 -18.23 -16.37 4.30
CA ARG A 320 -18.01 -15.29 3.32
C ARG A 320 -19.24 -14.39 3.23
N VAL A 321 -19.03 -13.09 3.25
CA VAL A 321 -20.07 -12.06 3.18
C VAL A 321 -19.67 -10.97 2.17
N GLY A 322 -20.63 -10.15 1.75
CA GLY A 322 -20.44 -9.16 0.72
C GLY A 322 -20.49 -9.76 -0.70
N ASN A 323 -19.77 -9.20 -1.62
CA ASN A 323 -19.79 -9.60 -3.02
C ASN A 323 -19.07 -10.93 -3.28
N MET A 324 -19.82 -11.96 -3.67
CA MET A 324 -19.27 -13.31 -3.93
C MET A 324 -18.38 -13.35 -5.19
N GLN A 325 -18.58 -12.45 -6.16
CA GLN A 325 -17.68 -12.38 -7.30
C GLN A 325 -16.31 -11.82 -6.88
N LEU A 326 -16.29 -10.83 -5.99
CA LEU A 326 -15.03 -10.30 -5.45
C LEU A 326 -14.27 -11.34 -4.61
N HIS A 327 -14.97 -12.30 -3.99
CA HIS A 327 -14.30 -13.46 -3.36
C HIS A 327 -13.65 -14.42 -4.36
N ARG A 328 -14.13 -14.50 -5.60
CA ARG A 328 -13.50 -15.29 -6.68
C ARG A 328 -12.30 -14.56 -7.27
N ASP A 329 -12.41 -13.25 -7.43
CA ASP A 329 -11.42 -12.38 -8.10
C ASP A 329 -10.33 -11.90 -7.14
N LEU A 330 -10.66 -11.74 -5.85
CA LEU A 330 -9.77 -11.30 -4.78
C LEU A 330 -8.97 -10.04 -5.16
N PRO A 331 -9.61 -8.92 -5.51
CA PRO A 331 -8.93 -7.80 -6.17
C PRO A 331 -7.76 -7.22 -5.35
N VAL A 332 -7.83 -7.22 -4.01
CA VAL A 332 -6.74 -6.76 -3.16
C VAL A 332 -5.60 -7.78 -3.18
N GLN A 333 -5.89 -9.07 -2.90
CA GLN A 333 -4.88 -10.12 -2.87
C GLN A 333 -4.27 -10.38 -4.24
N SER A 334 -5.04 -10.28 -5.33
CA SER A 334 -4.54 -10.42 -6.70
C SER A 334 -3.60 -9.27 -7.10
N GLY A 335 -3.71 -8.13 -6.44
CA GLY A 335 -2.77 -7.02 -6.59
C GLY A 335 -1.43 -7.22 -5.87
N MET A 336 -1.29 -8.25 -5.02
CA MET A 336 -0.03 -8.59 -4.39
C MET A 336 0.93 -9.16 -5.43
N ARG A 337 2.06 -8.53 -5.66
CA ARG A 337 3.01 -8.94 -6.68
C ARG A 337 4.45 -8.66 -6.27
N GLY A 338 5.35 -9.52 -6.72
CA GLY A 338 6.77 -9.35 -6.49
C GLY A 338 7.34 -8.19 -7.29
N VAL A 339 8.19 -7.40 -6.64
CA VAL A 339 8.80 -6.20 -7.21
C VAL A 339 10.22 -6.04 -6.66
N VAL A 340 11.09 -5.48 -7.47
CA VAL A 340 12.43 -5.05 -7.01
C VAL A 340 12.42 -3.53 -6.86
N LEU A 341 12.72 -3.06 -5.66
CA LEU A 341 12.80 -1.65 -5.33
C LEU A 341 14.26 -1.22 -5.20
N ASP A 342 14.59 -0.01 -5.67
CA ASP A 342 15.83 0.67 -5.32
C ASP A 342 15.77 1.25 -3.89
N ASN A 343 16.88 1.79 -3.39
CA ASN A 343 16.95 2.37 -2.04
C ASN A 343 16.07 3.64 -1.88
N ASN A 344 15.66 4.26 -2.98
CA ASN A 344 14.71 5.36 -2.98
C ASN A 344 13.25 4.88 -3.05
N GLY A 345 12.99 3.58 -3.07
CA GLY A 345 11.67 3.01 -3.24
C GLY A 345 11.12 3.14 -4.67
N GLY A 346 11.96 3.45 -5.63
CA GLY A 346 11.63 3.39 -7.06
C GLY A 346 11.52 1.93 -7.51
N VAL A 347 10.53 1.65 -8.34
CA VAL A 347 10.37 0.31 -8.93
C VAL A 347 11.44 0.14 -10.00
N TYR A 348 12.35 -0.83 -9.80
CA TYR A 348 13.33 -1.21 -10.81
C TYR A 348 12.69 -2.14 -11.85
N TYR A 349 12.00 -3.19 -11.41
CA TYR A 349 11.11 -4.02 -12.23
C TYR A 349 10.16 -4.85 -11.35
N TYR A 350 9.12 -5.43 -11.98
CA TYR A 350 8.27 -6.44 -11.37
C TYR A 350 8.79 -7.84 -11.70
N HIS A 351 8.77 -8.74 -10.72
CA HIS A 351 9.11 -10.14 -10.97
C HIS A 351 8.09 -10.81 -11.89
N GLU A 352 8.55 -11.82 -12.62
CA GLU A 352 7.67 -12.72 -13.38
C GLU A 352 6.65 -13.37 -12.44
N PRO A 353 5.35 -13.40 -12.82
CA PRO A 353 4.31 -13.90 -11.91
C PRO A 353 4.47 -15.36 -11.50
N THR A 354 5.04 -16.21 -12.36
CA THR A 354 5.06 -17.66 -12.18
C THR A 354 6.31 -18.20 -11.50
N ALA A 355 7.45 -17.53 -11.64
CA ALA A 355 8.69 -17.91 -10.98
C ALA A 355 9.66 -16.72 -10.92
N TRP A 356 10.26 -16.50 -9.74
CA TRP A 356 11.25 -15.44 -9.60
C TRP A 356 12.65 -15.98 -9.82
N LYS A 357 13.30 -15.51 -10.86
CA LYS A 357 14.62 -16.02 -11.29
C LYS A 357 15.81 -15.35 -10.60
N MET A 358 15.59 -14.42 -9.68
CA MET A 358 16.63 -13.49 -9.24
C MET A 358 17.53 -13.97 -8.13
N THR A 359 18.80 -13.63 -8.32
CA THR A 359 19.83 -13.45 -7.31
C THR A 359 20.37 -12.03 -7.45
N PHE A 360 20.14 -11.17 -6.47
CA PHE A 360 20.91 -9.93 -6.34
C PHE A 360 21.79 -10.03 -5.10
N ALA A 361 23.04 -9.68 -5.24
CA ALA A 361 23.87 -9.25 -4.12
C ALA A 361 23.95 -7.73 -4.19
N SER A 362 22.88 -7.04 -3.90
CA SER A 362 22.88 -5.60 -4.13
C SER A 362 22.54 -4.85 -2.85
N LYS A 363 23.48 -3.98 -2.44
CA LYS A 363 23.20 -2.92 -1.47
C LYS A 363 22.15 -1.93 -1.99
N ASP A 364 21.88 -1.90 -3.30
CA ASP A 364 21.10 -0.87 -3.97
C ASP A 364 19.65 -1.30 -4.26
N TYR A 365 19.34 -2.61 -4.19
CA TYR A 365 18.03 -3.15 -4.52
C TYR A 365 17.51 -4.11 -3.46
N ALA A 366 16.19 -4.27 -3.39
CA ALA A 366 15.52 -5.24 -2.52
C ALA A 366 14.35 -5.90 -3.25
N SER A 367 14.23 -7.23 -3.12
CA SER A 367 13.10 -8.01 -3.61
C SER A 367 11.96 -7.95 -2.59
N MET A 368 10.86 -7.35 -2.96
CA MET A 368 9.72 -7.05 -2.10
C MET A 368 8.43 -7.61 -2.71
N VAL A 369 7.40 -7.68 -1.90
CA VAL A 369 6.01 -7.90 -2.34
C VAL A 369 5.23 -6.62 -2.11
N GLU A 370 4.62 -6.11 -3.17
CA GLU A 370 3.70 -4.97 -3.12
C GLU A 370 2.40 -5.39 -2.46
N ILE A 371 1.99 -4.68 -1.42
CA ILE A 371 0.65 -4.73 -0.83
C ILE A 371 -0.09 -3.52 -1.40
N PRO A 372 -1.13 -3.71 -2.23
CA PRO A 372 -1.79 -2.61 -2.90
C PRO A 372 -2.59 -1.72 -1.95
N ASP A 373 -2.91 -0.51 -2.39
CA ASP A 373 -3.91 0.32 -1.74
C ASP A 373 -5.20 -0.47 -1.58
N HIS A 374 -5.76 -0.43 -0.38
CA HIS A 374 -7.04 -1.04 -0.10
C HIS A 374 -7.70 -0.41 1.12
N TRP A 375 -8.97 -0.69 1.29
CA TRP A 375 -9.77 -0.22 2.41
C TRP A 375 -10.31 -1.41 3.17
N TYR A 376 -10.37 -1.28 4.49
CA TYR A 376 -10.93 -2.32 5.35
C TYR A 376 -11.89 -1.72 6.37
N LYS A 377 -12.80 -2.56 6.84
CA LYS A 377 -13.70 -2.25 7.95
C LYS A 377 -13.85 -3.50 8.80
N LEU A 378 -13.58 -3.34 10.08
CA LEU A 378 -13.88 -4.37 11.06
C LEU A 378 -15.00 -3.85 11.96
N TYR A 379 -16.02 -4.66 12.13
CA TYR A 379 -17.11 -4.34 13.04
C TYR A 379 -17.67 -5.59 13.73
N ILE A 380 -18.27 -5.38 14.90
CA ILE A 380 -18.82 -6.43 15.74
C ILE A 380 -20.34 -6.26 15.79
N ILE A 381 -21.07 -7.32 15.52
CA ILE A 381 -22.53 -7.39 15.56
C ILE A 381 -22.92 -8.54 16.49
N GLY A 382 -23.28 -8.24 17.75
CA GLY A 382 -23.57 -9.25 18.75
C GLY A 382 -22.35 -10.13 19.06
N THR A 383 -22.46 -11.43 18.83
CA THR A 383 -21.33 -12.38 18.98
C THR A 383 -20.45 -12.49 17.75
N LYS A 384 -20.78 -11.80 16.66
CA LYS A 384 -20.09 -11.93 15.38
C LYS A 384 -19.17 -10.75 15.15
N PHE A 385 -18.02 -11.00 14.53
CA PHE A 385 -17.19 -9.96 13.96
C PHE A 385 -16.97 -10.19 12.47
N ARG A 386 -16.87 -9.11 11.71
CA ARG A 386 -16.64 -9.14 10.28
C ARG A 386 -15.41 -8.35 9.93
N MET A 387 -14.54 -8.92 9.10
CA MET A 387 -13.49 -8.19 8.41
C MET A 387 -13.88 -8.06 6.94
N MET A 388 -14.09 -6.83 6.51
CA MET A 388 -14.44 -6.48 5.13
C MET A 388 -13.28 -5.79 4.45
N LEU A 389 -13.05 -6.11 3.17
CA LEU A 389 -12.05 -5.50 2.29
C LEU A 389 -12.72 -4.86 1.09
N SER A 390 -12.13 -3.77 0.60
CA SER A 390 -12.51 -3.13 -0.65
C SER A 390 -11.27 -2.61 -1.38
N SER A 391 -11.27 -2.68 -2.70
CA SER A 391 -10.24 -2.04 -3.55
C SER A 391 -10.56 -0.58 -3.89
N ILE A 392 -11.68 -0.06 -3.41
CA ILE A 392 -12.12 1.33 -3.58
C ILE A 392 -12.54 1.90 -2.22
N PRO A 393 -12.49 3.21 -2.02
CA PRO A 393 -12.96 3.84 -0.79
C PRO A 393 -14.46 3.65 -0.60
N LEU A 394 -14.86 3.19 0.59
CA LEU A 394 -16.25 3.04 1.01
C LEU A 394 -16.49 3.78 2.33
N PRO A 395 -17.73 4.24 2.61
CA PRO A 395 -18.07 4.91 3.86
C PRO A 395 -17.74 4.06 5.09
N GLY A 396 -17.02 4.66 6.05
CA GLY A 396 -16.60 3.99 7.28
C GLY A 396 -15.47 2.97 7.13
N TYR A 397 -14.90 2.83 5.95
CA TYR A 397 -13.71 2.01 5.72
C TYR A 397 -12.43 2.80 6.00
N LYS A 398 -11.44 2.14 6.63
CA LYS A 398 -10.11 2.70 6.87
C LYS A 398 -9.20 2.40 5.70
N HIS A 399 -8.39 3.36 5.29
CA HIS A 399 -7.43 3.22 4.20
C HIS A 399 -6.13 2.59 4.68
N ILE A 400 -5.63 1.63 3.94
CA ILE A 400 -4.26 1.14 3.99
C ILE A 400 -3.56 1.58 2.72
N SER A 401 -2.67 2.55 2.85
CA SER A 401 -1.83 3.02 1.73
C SER A 401 -0.93 1.89 1.26
N LYS A 402 -0.63 1.87 -0.03
CA LYS A 402 0.29 0.91 -0.61
C LYS A 402 1.64 0.90 0.12
N PHE A 403 2.10 -0.30 0.46
CA PHE A 403 3.40 -0.53 1.09
C PHE A 403 4.01 -1.84 0.59
N TYR A 404 5.21 -2.15 1.05
CA TYR A 404 5.95 -3.31 0.58
C TYR A 404 6.50 -4.13 1.75
N ILE A 405 6.44 -5.46 1.62
CA ILE A 405 7.00 -6.42 2.58
C ILE A 405 8.12 -7.19 1.89
N GLY A 406 9.23 -7.42 2.56
CA GLY A 406 10.32 -8.26 2.08
C GLY A 406 9.82 -9.64 1.64
N SER A 407 10.22 -10.05 0.43
CA SER A 407 9.79 -11.33 -0.16
C SER A 407 10.26 -12.54 0.66
N SER A 408 11.39 -12.42 1.33
CA SER A 408 11.93 -13.38 2.28
C SER A 408 12.12 -12.74 3.67
N GLU A 409 12.44 -13.54 4.65
CA GLU A 409 13.00 -13.07 5.91
C GLU A 409 14.32 -12.33 5.64
N ALA A 410 14.63 -11.31 6.44
CA ALA A 410 15.74 -10.41 6.14
C ALA A 410 17.10 -11.11 6.19
N GLN A 411 17.94 -10.88 5.20
CA GLN A 411 19.39 -11.05 5.26
C GLN A 411 20.06 -9.74 5.72
N MET A 412 21.33 -9.79 6.00
CA MET A 412 22.14 -8.60 6.29
C MET A 412 23.39 -8.59 5.45
N LEU A 413 23.64 -7.51 4.75
CA LEU A 413 24.96 -7.22 4.17
C LEU A 413 25.86 -6.73 5.31
N ARG A 414 26.69 -7.64 5.84
CA ARG A 414 27.42 -7.46 7.09
C ARG A 414 28.44 -6.32 7.04
N SER A 415 29.12 -6.16 5.91
CA SER A 415 30.10 -5.09 5.68
C SER A 415 29.51 -3.68 5.84
N LEU A 416 28.22 -3.51 5.54
CA LEU A 416 27.50 -2.25 5.64
C LEU A 416 26.54 -2.21 6.85
N GLY A 417 26.27 -3.35 7.48
CA GLY A 417 25.21 -3.49 8.49
C GLY A 417 23.83 -3.10 7.94
N LEU A 418 23.55 -3.49 6.71
CA LEU A 418 22.37 -3.12 5.93
C LEU A 418 21.42 -4.31 5.82
N LEU A 419 20.14 -4.16 6.17
CA LEU A 419 19.14 -5.21 5.94
C LEU A 419 18.84 -5.36 4.45
N MET A 420 18.66 -6.62 4.04
CA MET A 420 18.36 -7.01 2.67
C MET A 420 17.12 -7.91 2.63
N SER A 421 16.39 -7.85 1.52
CA SER A 421 15.42 -8.87 1.13
C SER A 421 15.83 -9.36 -0.25
N ASP A 422 16.50 -10.53 -0.28
CA ASP A 422 17.15 -11.03 -1.48
C ASP A 422 17.44 -12.53 -1.40
N LYS A 423 18.00 -13.10 -2.46
CA LYS A 423 18.54 -14.45 -2.51
C LYS A 423 20.05 -14.40 -2.78
N THR A 424 20.83 -14.13 -1.75
CA THR A 424 22.29 -14.02 -1.87
C THR A 424 22.99 -15.02 -0.98
N ASN A 425 24.01 -15.71 -1.53
CA ASN A 425 24.82 -16.71 -0.83
C ASN A 425 26.28 -16.28 -0.84
N SER A 426 26.68 -15.48 0.13
CA SER A 426 28.07 -15.02 0.30
C SER A 426 28.46 -14.95 1.77
N THR A 427 29.76 -14.84 2.05
CA THR A 427 30.26 -14.65 3.41
C THR A 427 29.80 -13.32 4.02
N ASP A 428 29.60 -12.30 3.20
CA ASP A 428 29.08 -10.99 3.63
C ASP A 428 27.57 -11.02 3.94
N THR A 429 26.85 -12.00 3.41
CA THR A 429 25.42 -12.22 3.69
C THR A 429 25.17 -13.45 4.55
N ARG A 430 26.17 -13.88 5.33
CA ARG A 430 26.00 -14.99 6.27
C ARG A 430 24.88 -14.66 7.26
N GLY A 431 23.90 -15.55 7.31
CA GLY A 431 22.74 -15.45 8.18
C GLY A 431 23.03 -15.86 9.64
N GLY A 432 21.96 -16.20 10.33
CA GLY A 432 22.03 -16.60 11.72
C GLY A 432 22.74 -15.55 12.58
N ASP A 433 23.54 -16.03 13.51
CA ASP A 433 24.40 -15.24 14.42
C ASP A 433 25.77 -14.91 13.82
N ASN A 434 25.95 -15.11 12.54
CA ASN A 434 27.22 -14.90 11.80
C ASN A 434 28.34 -15.90 12.10
N THR A 435 28.03 -17.06 12.67
CA THR A 435 29.06 -18.08 12.93
C THR A 435 29.61 -18.64 11.63
N SER A 436 30.92 -18.51 11.41
CA SER A 436 31.59 -18.95 10.17
C SER A 436 32.06 -20.40 10.21
N GLU A 437 32.10 -21.02 11.40
CA GLU A 437 32.55 -22.40 11.61
C GLU A 437 31.89 -23.43 10.66
N TRP A 438 30.68 -23.15 10.22
CA TRP A 438 29.90 -24.08 9.40
C TRP A 438 29.90 -23.77 7.90
N ASP A 439 30.62 -22.75 7.47
CA ASP A 439 30.68 -22.40 6.06
C ASP A 439 31.17 -23.59 5.23
N ASN A 440 30.62 -23.75 4.04
CA ASN A 440 30.88 -24.86 3.13
C ASN A 440 30.60 -26.28 3.69
N THR A 441 29.81 -26.36 4.74
CA THR A 441 29.30 -27.63 5.29
C THR A 441 27.79 -27.72 5.10
N TYR A 442 27.17 -28.86 5.46
CA TYR A 442 25.73 -29.01 5.48
C TYR A 442 25.00 -28.10 6.49
N ARG A 443 25.74 -27.43 7.37
CA ARG A 443 25.22 -26.51 8.37
C ARG A 443 25.48 -25.04 8.02
N SER A 444 25.90 -24.76 6.80
CA SER A 444 26.26 -23.41 6.38
C SER A 444 25.13 -22.41 6.60
N LEU A 445 25.48 -21.25 7.18
CA LEU A 445 24.57 -20.12 7.36
C LEU A 445 24.56 -19.17 6.15
N LEU A 446 25.33 -19.47 5.11
CA LEU A 446 25.37 -18.65 3.91
C LEU A 446 24.02 -18.65 3.22
N GLY A 447 23.50 -17.47 2.90
CA GLY A 447 22.20 -17.31 2.26
C GLY A 447 20.98 -17.40 3.20
N CYS A 448 21.20 -17.71 4.47
CA CYS A 448 20.13 -17.78 5.47
C CYS A 448 19.70 -16.39 5.98
N PRO A 449 18.52 -16.25 6.59
CA PRO A 449 18.10 -15.01 7.22
C PRO A 449 18.98 -14.66 8.42
N VAL A 450 19.17 -13.36 8.66
CA VAL A 450 19.90 -12.85 9.84
C VAL A 450 19.05 -13.02 11.10
N THR A 451 19.68 -13.48 12.18
CA THR A 451 19.09 -13.60 13.51
C THR A 451 20.01 -13.04 14.58
N ASN A 452 19.63 -13.16 15.85
CA ASN A 452 20.43 -12.79 17.01
C ASN A 452 20.81 -11.28 17.05
N LEU A 453 19.88 -10.42 16.63
CA LEU A 453 19.96 -8.98 16.78
C LEU A 453 18.84 -8.48 17.68
N THR A 454 19.04 -7.34 18.34
CA THR A 454 17.98 -6.64 19.06
C THR A 454 17.01 -5.96 18.09
N ARG A 455 15.80 -5.58 18.57
CA ARG A 455 14.85 -4.85 17.75
C ARG A 455 15.44 -3.54 17.18
N ASP A 456 16.15 -2.78 18.01
CA ASP A 456 16.81 -1.55 17.60
C ASP A 456 17.87 -1.78 16.51
N GLN A 457 18.67 -2.86 16.61
CA GLN A 457 19.63 -3.20 15.58
C GLN A 457 18.96 -3.54 14.24
N PHE A 458 17.83 -4.24 14.25
CA PHE A 458 17.04 -4.47 13.04
C PHE A 458 16.49 -3.17 12.46
N ARG A 459 15.93 -2.28 13.30
CA ARG A 459 15.42 -0.97 12.89
C ARG A 459 16.50 -0.12 12.24
N GLN A 460 17.65 0.02 12.89
CA GLN A 460 18.77 0.80 12.37
C GLN A 460 19.29 0.23 11.04
N ALA A 461 19.42 -1.09 10.94
CA ALA A 461 19.91 -1.75 9.74
C ALA A 461 18.93 -1.62 8.55
N ALA A 462 17.62 -1.59 8.79
CA ALA A 462 16.62 -1.30 7.78
C ALA A 462 16.69 0.16 7.30
N ARG A 463 16.74 1.10 8.23
CA ARG A 463 16.78 2.54 7.95
C ARG A 463 18.03 3.01 7.22
N LYS A 464 19.12 2.26 7.29
CA LYS A 464 20.33 2.50 6.48
C LYS A 464 20.08 2.46 4.97
N ARG A 465 19.00 1.82 4.51
CA ARG A 465 18.62 1.82 3.08
C ARG A 465 18.11 3.19 2.62
N GLY A 466 17.57 3.99 3.50
CA GLY A 466 17.03 5.31 3.19
C GLY A 466 15.67 5.58 3.84
N SER A 467 15.11 6.73 3.52
CA SER A 467 13.80 7.15 4.05
C SER A 467 12.67 6.24 3.57
N GLY A 468 11.76 5.90 4.47
CA GLY A 468 10.64 5.00 4.21
C GLY A 468 10.97 3.51 4.42
N TRP A 469 12.25 3.15 4.58
CA TRP A 469 12.66 1.77 4.87
C TRP A 469 12.62 1.51 6.37
N GLU A 470 11.94 0.43 6.73
CA GLU A 470 11.77 -0.03 8.12
C GLU A 470 11.99 -1.54 8.23
N MET A 471 12.22 -2.02 9.44
CA MET A 471 12.06 -3.43 9.73
C MET A 471 10.57 -3.81 9.70
N TYR A 472 10.25 -5.10 9.80
CA TYR A 472 8.86 -5.58 9.82
C TYR A 472 8.03 -4.84 10.87
N THR A 473 6.86 -4.34 10.50
CA THR A 473 5.97 -3.65 11.44
C THR A 473 4.81 -4.54 11.84
N TYR A 474 4.28 -4.31 13.04
CA TYR A 474 3.09 -5.00 13.53
C TYR A 474 1.89 -4.78 12.59
N ASN A 475 1.72 -3.56 12.08
CA ASN A 475 0.63 -3.23 11.16
C ASN A 475 0.77 -3.97 9.82
N ALA A 476 1.98 -4.09 9.28
CA ALA A 476 2.23 -4.88 8.08
C ALA A 476 1.89 -6.37 8.28
N HIS A 477 2.26 -6.94 9.44
CA HIS A 477 1.93 -8.33 9.78
C HIS A 477 0.43 -8.53 9.98
N LYS A 478 -0.21 -7.64 10.71
CA LYS A 478 -1.66 -7.64 10.94
C LYS A 478 -2.44 -7.55 9.62
N THR A 479 -2.01 -6.67 8.72
CA THR A 479 -2.59 -6.56 7.37
C THR A 479 -2.45 -7.87 6.61
N LEU A 480 -1.26 -8.47 6.62
CA LEU A 480 -1.03 -9.76 5.96
C LEU A 480 -1.93 -10.87 6.51
N PHE A 481 -2.09 -10.93 7.84
CA PHE A 481 -3.01 -11.88 8.49
C PHE A 481 -4.45 -11.70 7.98
N TRP A 482 -4.98 -10.48 7.93
CA TRP A 482 -6.35 -10.25 7.51
C TRP A 482 -6.56 -10.49 6.02
N LEU A 483 -5.56 -10.20 5.17
CA LEU A 483 -5.61 -10.57 3.75
C LEU A 483 -5.71 -12.08 3.60
N PHE A 484 -4.93 -12.84 4.36
CA PHE A 484 -5.01 -14.31 4.41
C PHE A 484 -6.38 -14.78 4.91
N ALA A 485 -6.84 -14.28 6.06
CA ALA A 485 -8.08 -14.74 6.69
C ALA A 485 -9.32 -14.51 5.82
N VAL A 486 -9.36 -13.40 5.08
CA VAL A 486 -10.46 -13.12 4.13
C VAL A 486 -10.34 -13.97 2.87
N GLU A 487 -9.15 -14.22 2.36
CA GLU A 487 -8.94 -15.07 1.17
C GLU A 487 -9.42 -16.51 1.41
N TYR A 488 -8.97 -17.11 2.51
CA TYR A 488 -9.25 -18.52 2.80
C TYR A 488 -10.50 -18.73 3.67
N ALA A 489 -11.09 -17.66 4.18
CA ALA A 489 -12.23 -17.67 5.10
C ALA A 489 -11.97 -18.53 6.37
N THR A 490 -10.76 -18.47 6.90
CA THR A 490 -10.35 -19.21 8.08
C THR A 490 -9.33 -18.42 8.92
N LEU A 491 -9.35 -18.62 10.23
CA LEU A 491 -8.33 -18.10 11.16
C LEU A 491 -7.16 -19.08 11.35
N ASP A 492 -7.29 -20.32 10.82
CA ASP A 492 -6.27 -21.36 10.87
C ASP A 492 -5.33 -21.28 9.67
N SER A 493 -4.18 -20.64 9.84
CA SER A 493 -3.17 -20.51 8.80
C SER A 493 -2.48 -21.86 8.47
N GLN A 494 -2.51 -22.84 9.36
CA GLN A 494 -1.88 -24.14 9.17
C GLN A 494 -2.78 -25.21 8.52
N LYS A 495 -4.01 -24.87 8.14
CA LYS A 495 -4.80 -25.79 7.31
C LYS A 495 -3.99 -26.26 6.10
N PRO A 496 -4.16 -27.53 5.68
CA PRO A 496 -3.45 -28.05 4.49
C PRO A 496 -3.58 -27.12 3.31
N PHE A 497 -2.47 -26.84 2.65
CA PHE A 497 -2.45 -26.06 1.43
C PHE A 497 -3.24 -26.78 0.33
N ASN A 498 -4.06 -26.04 -0.40
CA ASN A 498 -4.77 -26.55 -1.57
C ASN A 498 -4.74 -25.51 -2.69
N ALA A 499 -4.04 -25.84 -3.78
CA ALA A 499 -3.96 -24.96 -4.94
C ALA A 499 -5.27 -24.87 -5.75
N GLN A 500 -6.18 -25.83 -5.55
CA GLN A 500 -7.44 -25.88 -6.27
C GLN A 500 -8.49 -25.01 -5.54
N LYS A 501 -9.25 -24.25 -6.32
CA LYS A 501 -10.44 -23.58 -5.80
C LYS A 501 -11.55 -24.60 -5.51
N ASP A 502 -12.44 -24.26 -4.58
CA ASP A 502 -13.63 -25.06 -4.30
C ASP A 502 -14.67 -25.02 -5.46
N ALA A 503 -15.76 -25.75 -5.31
CA ALA A 503 -16.82 -25.80 -6.32
C ALA A 503 -17.47 -24.43 -6.61
N ASN A 504 -17.36 -23.48 -5.70
CA ASN A 504 -17.87 -22.10 -5.84
C ASN A 504 -16.82 -21.14 -6.45
N GLY A 505 -15.61 -21.63 -6.70
CA GLY A 505 -14.48 -20.84 -7.21
C GLY A 505 -13.72 -20.07 -6.14
N PHE A 506 -13.86 -20.40 -4.87
CA PHE A 506 -13.17 -19.75 -3.75
C PHE A 506 -11.86 -20.46 -3.38
N ALA A 507 -10.89 -19.71 -2.85
CA ALA A 507 -9.72 -20.27 -2.22
C ALA A 507 -10.13 -21.13 -1.00
N GLN A 508 -9.46 -22.24 -0.81
CA GLN A 508 -9.75 -23.22 0.26
C GLN A 508 -8.45 -23.71 0.91
N GLY A 509 -8.59 -24.35 2.09
CA GLY A 509 -7.45 -24.81 2.87
C GLY A 509 -6.78 -23.66 3.62
N GLY A 510 -5.45 -23.67 3.64
CA GLY A 510 -4.59 -22.68 4.29
C GLY A 510 -3.22 -22.65 3.64
N LEU A 511 -2.17 -22.39 4.43
CA LEU A 511 -0.79 -22.33 3.96
C LEU A 511 0.02 -23.59 4.31
N GLY A 512 -0.64 -24.64 4.82
CA GLY A 512 0.00 -25.85 5.31
C GLY A 512 0.69 -25.66 6.66
N PRO A 513 1.36 -26.70 7.19
CA PRO A 513 1.99 -26.66 8.51
C PRO A 513 3.15 -25.66 8.62
N GLY A 514 3.66 -25.20 7.50
CA GLY A 514 4.86 -24.37 7.46
C GLY A 514 6.10 -25.08 8.01
N PRO A 515 7.24 -24.41 8.11
CA PRO A 515 8.48 -24.99 8.61
C PRO A 515 8.47 -25.07 10.15
N THR A 516 7.51 -25.78 10.75
CA THR A 516 7.26 -25.76 12.20
C THR A 516 7.57 -27.07 12.90
N GLN A 517 8.08 -28.10 12.20
CA GLN A 517 8.10 -29.49 12.68
C GLN A 517 9.46 -29.92 13.24
N MET A 518 10.27 -29.01 13.68
CA MET A 518 11.60 -29.30 14.19
C MET A 518 11.62 -29.18 15.72
N THR A 519 11.86 -30.28 16.44
CA THR A 519 11.76 -30.34 17.88
C THR A 519 12.99 -29.81 18.62
N ASP A 520 14.15 -29.79 18.01
CA ASP A 520 15.44 -29.39 18.59
C ASP A 520 15.97 -28.03 18.06
N TRP A 521 15.06 -27.21 17.59
CA TRP A 521 15.34 -25.90 17.01
C TRP A 521 16.17 -24.95 17.91
N THR A 522 15.95 -24.97 19.20
CA THR A 522 16.43 -23.93 20.11
C THR A 522 17.94 -23.89 20.26
N ASN A 523 18.62 -25.03 20.15
CA ASN A 523 20.04 -25.16 20.45
C ASN A 523 20.94 -25.27 19.23
N PHE A 524 20.39 -25.27 18.01
CA PHE A 524 21.13 -25.57 16.78
C PHE A 524 22.04 -26.78 16.91
N ASN A 525 21.58 -27.84 17.53
CA ASN A 525 22.28 -28.98 18.04
C ASN A 525 23.13 -29.71 16.97
N LYS A 526 24.25 -29.10 16.55
CA LYS A 526 25.11 -29.50 15.44
C LYS A 526 24.41 -29.56 14.08
N ILE A 527 23.34 -28.81 13.90
CA ILE A 527 22.55 -28.67 12.66
C ILE A 527 22.31 -27.18 12.40
N ASN A 528 21.98 -26.84 11.16
CA ASN A 528 21.41 -25.52 10.83
C ASN A 528 19.98 -25.70 10.36
N PRO A 529 19.00 -25.24 11.17
CA PRO A 529 17.60 -25.35 10.81
C PRO A 529 17.09 -24.22 9.90
N LEU A 530 17.93 -23.22 9.64
CA LEU A 530 17.51 -22.07 8.84
C LEU A 530 17.38 -22.46 7.36
N ILE A 531 16.24 -22.10 6.77
CA ILE A 531 15.98 -22.25 5.34
C ILE A 531 16.60 -21.04 4.63
N PRO A 532 17.41 -21.23 3.59
CA PRO A 532 17.98 -20.13 2.81
C PRO A 532 16.87 -19.25 2.18
N CYS A 533 17.08 -17.94 2.18
CA CYS A 533 16.15 -16.98 1.60
C CYS A 533 15.91 -17.23 0.11
N GLY A 534 14.69 -17.04 -0.35
CA GLY A 534 14.28 -17.27 -1.73
C GLY A 534 14.15 -18.75 -2.12
N TYR A 535 14.05 -19.65 -1.14
CA TYR A 535 13.89 -21.09 -1.38
C TYR A 535 12.61 -21.41 -2.14
N THR A 536 11.55 -20.65 -1.94
CA THR A 536 10.25 -20.83 -2.56
C THR A 536 10.00 -19.92 -3.78
N ASN A 537 11.05 -19.30 -4.34
CA ASN A 537 10.91 -18.34 -5.46
C ASN A 537 10.28 -18.97 -6.73
N GLU A 538 10.29 -20.27 -6.87
CA GLU A 538 9.63 -20.98 -7.97
C GLU A 538 8.09 -20.83 -7.98
N PHE A 539 7.48 -20.43 -6.87
CA PHE A 539 6.04 -20.16 -6.81
C PHE A 539 5.67 -18.74 -7.29
N GLY A 540 6.66 -17.92 -7.62
CA GLY A 540 6.40 -16.57 -8.12
C GLY A 540 5.55 -15.71 -7.16
N ASN A 541 4.50 -15.10 -7.71
CA ASN A 541 3.48 -14.34 -6.94
C ASN A 541 2.44 -15.26 -6.27
N GLY A 542 2.53 -16.57 -6.48
CA GLY A 542 1.59 -17.53 -5.93
C GLY A 542 1.85 -17.91 -4.48
N SER A 543 0.99 -18.79 -3.98
CA SER A 543 1.13 -19.49 -2.70
C SER A 543 1.51 -20.94 -2.93
N GLY A 544 2.19 -21.58 -1.98
CA GLY A 544 2.60 -22.96 -2.11
C GLY A 544 3.43 -23.46 -0.94
N GLU A 545 3.75 -24.74 -0.98
CA GLU A 545 4.61 -25.42 -0.01
C GLU A 545 5.74 -26.17 -0.72
N LYS A 546 6.92 -26.21 -0.11
CA LYS A 546 8.08 -26.91 -0.63
C LYS A 546 8.88 -27.55 0.49
N ALA A 547 9.17 -28.84 0.35
CA ALA A 547 9.98 -29.55 1.34
C ALA A 547 11.44 -29.07 1.35
N TYR A 548 11.96 -28.76 2.54
CA TYR A 548 13.35 -28.46 2.79
C TYR A 548 13.96 -29.48 3.73
N VAL A 549 15.05 -30.12 3.31
CA VAL A 549 15.74 -31.11 4.09
C VAL A 549 16.85 -30.47 4.93
N VAL A 550 16.65 -30.44 6.24
CA VAL A 550 17.70 -30.10 7.22
C VAL A 550 18.65 -31.28 7.34
N LYS A 551 19.94 -31.03 7.18
CA LYS A 551 20.98 -32.07 7.28
C LYS A 551 21.74 -31.98 8.58
N ASN A 552 22.17 -33.13 9.08
CA ASN A 552 23.11 -33.26 10.19
C ASN A 552 24.56 -33.03 9.73
N ALA A 553 25.52 -33.06 10.68
CA ALA A 553 26.93 -32.81 10.39
C ALA A 553 27.57 -33.81 9.41
N SER A 554 27.05 -35.02 9.28
CA SER A 554 27.52 -36.04 8.35
C SER A 554 26.82 -36.03 6.99
N GLY A 555 25.89 -35.09 6.78
CA GLY A 555 25.14 -34.97 5.52
C GLY A 555 23.88 -35.81 5.43
N GLY A 556 23.58 -36.61 6.45
CA GLY A 556 22.30 -37.36 6.52
C GLY A 556 21.10 -36.43 6.81
N THR A 557 19.91 -36.91 6.49
CA THR A 557 18.66 -36.19 6.80
C THR A 557 18.46 -36.14 8.32
N HIS A 558 18.32 -34.93 8.87
CA HIS A 558 17.93 -34.69 10.25
C HIS A 558 16.42 -34.49 10.39
N ALA A 559 15.85 -33.61 9.59
CA ALA A 559 14.41 -33.32 9.54
C ALA A 559 14.02 -32.85 8.15
N THR A 560 12.73 -32.93 7.82
CA THR A 560 12.15 -32.31 6.65
C THR A 560 11.16 -31.24 7.11
N LEU A 561 11.37 -30.00 6.71
CA LEU A 561 10.50 -28.87 6.98
C LEU A 561 9.71 -28.52 5.71
N MET A 562 8.52 -27.92 5.87
CA MET A 562 7.72 -27.43 4.74
C MET A 562 7.81 -25.92 4.65
N ALA A 563 8.76 -25.42 3.85
CA ALA A 563 8.78 -23.97 3.53
C ALA A 563 7.48 -23.61 2.83
N ASN A 564 6.80 -22.60 3.33
CA ASN A 564 5.55 -22.13 2.75
C ASN A 564 5.67 -20.71 2.16
N ARG A 565 4.77 -20.38 1.26
CA ARG A 565 4.69 -19.08 0.61
C ARG A 565 3.25 -18.62 0.55
N TYR A 566 3.01 -17.37 0.87
CA TYR A 566 1.74 -16.69 0.70
C TYR A 566 1.91 -15.49 -0.22
N ARG A 567 1.37 -15.58 -1.43
CA ARG A 567 1.34 -14.50 -2.43
C ARG A 567 2.68 -13.77 -2.56
N GLY A 568 3.75 -14.53 -2.78
CA GLY A 568 5.09 -14.00 -2.93
C GLY A 568 5.87 -13.85 -1.63
N ILE A 569 5.27 -13.96 -0.46
CA ILE A 569 5.93 -13.85 0.83
C ILE A 569 6.32 -15.23 1.34
N GLU A 570 7.63 -15.50 1.40
CA GLU A 570 8.21 -16.75 1.89
C GLU A 570 8.14 -16.84 3.41
N ASN A 571 7.82 -18.01 3.97
CA ASN A 571 7.74 -18.28 5.40
C ASN A 571 7.02 -17.16 6.19
N PRO A 572 5.74 -16.83 5.88
CA PRO A 572 5.03 -15.76 6.57
C PRO A 572 4.88 -16.05 8.07
N PHE A 573 4.85 -17.33 8.47
CA PHE A 573 4.90 -17.81 9.85
C PHE A 573 5.81 -19.05 9.98
N GLY A 574 6.05 -19.48 11.20
CA GLY A 574 6.97 -20.54 11.52
C GLY A 574 8.41 -20.12 11.25
N HIS A 575 9.31 -21.05 11.00
CA HIS A 575 10.72 -20.84 10.71
C HIS A 575 11.47 -20.10 11.83
N ILE A 576 11.42 -18.75 11.88
CA ILE A 576 11.98 -17.94 12.98
C ILE A 576 10.92 -16.96 13.50
N TRP A 577 10.99 -16.60 14.78
CA TRP A 577 10.26 -15.49 15.32
C TRP A 577 10.63 -14.22 14.56
N LYS A 578 9.64 -13.39 14.28
CA LYS A 578 9.86 -12.09 13.61
C LYS A 578 9.60 -10.97 14.59
N TYR A 579 10.63 -10.18 14.90
CA TYR A 579 10.44 -8.90 15.55
C TYR A 579 9.55 -8.02 14.70
N THR A 580 8.63 -7.32 15.38
CA THR A 580 7.85 -6.24 14.77
C THR A 580 8.13 -4.92 15.49
N ASP A 581 8.05 -3.82 14.73
CA ASP A 581 8.04 -2.47 15.24
C ASP A 581 6.64 -1.86 15.19
N GLY A 582 6.43 -0.70 15.82
CA GLY A 582 5.13 -0.04 15.89
C GLY A 582 4.16 -0.64 16.92
N ALA A 583 4.56 -1.67 17.68
CA ALA A 583 3.77 -2.24 18.77
C ALA A 583 4.63 -2.49 20.01
N ASN A 584 4.16 -2.02 21.15
CA ASN A 584 4.78 -2.18 22.46
C ASN A 584 3.77 -2.65 23.48
N ILE A 585 4.23 -3.46 24.43
CA ILE A 585 3.43 -3.92 25.56
C ILE A 585 3.96 -3.28 26.84
N GLN A 586 3.09 -2.58 27.52
CA GLN A 586 3.35 -2.09 28.87
C GLN A 586 2.95 -3.16 29.87
N VAL A 587 3.90 -3.70 30.62
CA VAL A 587 3.65 -4.70 31.66
C VAL A 587 3.90 -4.09 33.02
N THR A 588 2.90 -4.23 33.93
CA THR A 588 3.03 -3.98 35.36
C THR A 588 2.80 -5.27 36.15
N THR A 589 3.52 -5.44 37.23
CA THR A 589 3.44 -6.64 38.10
C THR A 589 2.49 -6.46 39.28
N GLY A 590 2.27 -7.51 40.07
CA GLY A 590 1.39 -7.53 41.23
C GLY A 590 -0.04 -7.96 40.91
N ASP A 591 -0.90 -8.01 41.93
CA ASP A 591 -2.29 -8.50 41.82
C ASP A 591 -3.15 -7.59 40.93
N ALA A 592 -2.87 -6.30 40.95
CA ALA A 592 -3.49 -5.31 40.06
C ALA A 592 -2.68 -5.07 38.74
N GLY A 593 -1.73 -5.97 38.47
CA GLY A 593 -0.85 -5.82 37.29
C GLY A 593 -1.61 -5.89 35.97
N LEU A 594 -1.18 -5.08 35.00
CA LEU A 594 -1.77 -4.99 33.68
C LEU A 594 -0.74 -5.33 32.61
N SER A 595 -1.22 -5.81 31.47
CA SER A 595 -0.48 -5.86 30.21
C SER A 595 -1.31 -5.11 29.17
N ILE A 596 -0.75 -4.06 28.62
CA ILE A 596 -1.46 -3.10 27.74
C ILE A 596 -0.77 -3.01 26.41
N LEU A 597 -1.52 -3.21 25.32
CA LEU A 597 -1.04 -2.99 23.96
C LEU A 597 -1.09 -1.52 23.60
N TRP A 598 0.02 -1.03 23.06
CA TRP A 598 0.19 0.28 22.48
C TRP A 598 0.68 0.14 21.05
N THR A 599 0.07 0.82 20.09
CA THR A 599 0.48 0.78 18.66
C THR A 599 0.61 2.16 18.05
N THR A 600 1.48 2.25 17.05
CA THR A 600 1.60 3.41 16.17
C THR A 600 1.96 2.96 14.77
N ASP A 601 1.41 3.63 13.76
CA ASP A 601 1.75 3.39 12.36
C ASP A 601 2.84 4.36 11.86
N ASP A 602 3.11 5.43 12.62
CA ASP A 602 4.13 6.42 12.27
C ASP A 602 5.53 5.96 12.73
N PRO A 603 6.44 5.66 11.77
CA PRO A 603 7.78 5.20 12.09
C PRO A 603 8.63 6.21 12.88
N SER A 604 8.27 7.49 12.86
CA SER A 604 9.00 8.51 13.64
C SER A 604 8.80 8.34 15.16
N ASN A 605 7.74 7.64 15.56
CA ASN A 605 7.42 7.33 16.95
C ASN A 605 8.00 6.00 17.43
N PHE A 606 8.57 5.16 16.55
CA PHE A 606 9.06 3.83 16.94
C PHE A 606 10.14 3.95 18.02
N SER A 607 9.89 3.33 19.18
CA SER A 607 10.72 3.47 20.37
C SER A 607 10.76 2.18 21.18
N ASP A 608 11.92 1.91 21.78
CA ASP A 608 12.16 0.81 22.70
C ASP A 608 12.04 1.22 24.18
N THR A 609 11.77 2.51 24.44
CA THR A 609 11.78 3.08 25.79
C THR A 609 10.61 4.02 26.09
N SER A 610 9.83 4.42 25.07
CA SER A 610 8.72 5.39 25.21
C SER A 610 7.44 4.90 24.53
N TYR A 611 6.31 5.34 25.07
CA TYR A 611 4.99 5.20 24.47
C TYR A 611 4.48 6.50 23.83
N THR A 612 5.31 7.54 23.80
CA THR A 612 4.97 8.81 23.17
C THR A 612 4.66 8.62 21.69
N GLY A 613 3.54 9.13 21.21
CA GLY A 613 3.09 8.92 19.83
C GLY A 613 2.44 7.57 19.56
N TYR A 614 2.29 6.72 20.59
CA TYR A 614 1.55 5.46 20.48
C TYR A 614 0.10 5.63 20.98
N ASN A 615 -0.81 4.92 20.37
CA ASN A 615 -2.21 4.83 20.79
C ASN A 615 -2.39 3.63 21.72
N LYS A 616 -2.99 3.84 22.87
CA LYS A 616 -3.36 2.79 23.81
C LYS A 616 -4.53 1.99 23.22
N LYS A 617 -4.34 0.68 23.00
CA LYS A 617 -5.37 -0.18 22.42
C LYS A 617 -6.22 -0.88 23.47
N GLY A 618 -5.63 -1.39 24.52
CA GLY A 618 -6.36 -2.05 25.59
C GLY A 618 -5.55 -3.11 26.34
N ASN A 619 -6.22 -3.74 27.30
CA ASN A 619 -5.63 -4.82 28.09
C ASN A 619 -5.59 -6.13 27.29
N ILE A 620 -4.48 -6.84 27.41
CA ILE A 620 -4.24 -8.13 26.77
C ILE A 620 -4.09 -9.24 27.80
N CYS A 621 -4.17 -10.48 27.36
CA CYS A 621 -4.06 -11.66 28.21
C CYS A 621 -2.69 -11.72 28.91
N ARG A 622 -2.70 -12.20 30.16
CA ARG A 622 -1.51 -12.32 31.01
C ARG A 622 -1.07 -13.78 31.22
N THR A 623 -1.64 -14.68 30.46
CA THR A 623 -1.42 -16.14 30.60
C THR A 623 -1.12 -16.71 29.22
N ASN A 624 -0.20 -17.69 29.17
CA ASN A 624 0.13 -18.41 27.95
C ASN A 624 -0.97 -19.43 27.60
N GLY A 625 -1.26 -19.60 26.33
CA GLY A 625 -2.25 -20.58 25.85
C GLY A 625 -2.65 -20.32 24.40
N TYR A 626 -3.44 -21.22 23.83
CA TYR A 626 -4.06 -21.00 22.54
C TYR A 626 -5.09 -19.86 22.65
N ALA A 627 -5.02 -18.92 21.73
CA ALA A 627 -5.89 -17.75 21.73
C ALA A 627 -7.35 -18.15 21.47
N LYS A 628 -8.25 -17.62 22.33
CA LYS A 628 -9.70 -17.77 22.17
C LYS A 628 -10.35 -16.48 21.72
N LYS A 629 -9.89 -15.34 22.26
CA LYS A 629 -10.33 -14.02 21.81
C LYS A 629 -9.13 -13.10 21.60
N MET A 630 -9.25 -12.24 20.63
CA MET A 630 -8.29 -11.17 20.31
C MET A 630 -8.85 -9.81 20.70
N LEU A 631 -7.96 -8.82 20.83
CA LEU A 631 -8.32 -7.46 21.18
C LEU A 631 -9.21 -6.82 20.11
N LEU A 632 -8.95 -7.11 18.85
CA LEU A 632 -9.64 -6.59 17.66
C LEU A 632 -9.76 -5.06 17.64
N GLY A 633 -10.67 -4.47 18.41
CA GLY A 633 -11.01 -3.05 18.32
C GLY A 633 -11.51 -2.70 16.91
N GLU A 634 -11.37 -1.46 16.52
CA GLU A 634 -11.68 -1.01 15.16
C GLU A 634 -10.54 -1.26 14.16
N ASP A 635 -9.34 -1.57 14.65
CA ASP A 635 -8.13 -1.71 13.83
C ASP A 635 -7.79 -3.18 13.55
N GLY A 636 -8.56 -4.14 14.10
CA GLY A 636 -8.33 -5.57 13.89
C GLY A 636 -7.07 -6.09 14.58
N ASP A 637 -6.78 -5.65 15.82
CA ASP A 637 -5.58 -6.06 16.53
C ASP A 637 -5.60 -7.54 16.90
N ILE A 638 -4.52 -8.26 16.58
CA ILE A 638 -4.39 -9.71 16.71
C ILE A 638 -3.56 -10.13 17.93
N VAL A 639 -3.75 -9.47 19.06
CA VAL A 639 -3.14 -9.85 20.34
C VAL A 639 -4.21 -10.42 21.27
N ALA A 640 -3.95 -11.57 21.88
CA ALA A 640 -4.94 -12.30 22.67
C ALA A 640 -5.39 -11.52 23.92
N THR A 641 -6.71 -11.50 24.16
CA THR A 641 -7.35 -11.01 25.39
C THR A 641 -7.84 -12.18 26.27
N GLU A 642 -8.12 -13.34 25.67
CA GLU A 642 -8.53 -14.55 26.34
C GLU A 642 -7.87 -15.77 25.69
N ILE A 643 -7.37 -16.69 26.52
CA ILE A 643 -6.87 -18.00 26.09
C ILE A 643 -7.92 -19.09 26.39
N GLY A 644 -7.71 -20.31 25.90
CA GLY A 644 -8.62 -21.45 26.10
C GLY A 644 -9.09 -22.06 24.78
N GLY A 645 -8.47 -21.67 23.65
CA GLY A 645 -8.58 -22.37 22.38
C GLY A 645 -7.71 -23.65 22.33
N SER A 646 -7.56 -24.19 21.12
CA SER A 646 -6.66 -25.29 20.78
C SER A 646 -6.07 -25.06 19.39
N SER A 647 -5.22 -25.95 18.93
CA SER A 647 -4.65 -25.92 17.56
C SER A 647 -5.69 -26.10 16.43
N SER A 648 -6.95 -26.32 16.74
CA SER A 648 -8.04 -26.51 15.79
C SER A 648 -9.31 -25.73 16.14
N THR A 649 -9.25 -24.86 17.14
CA THR A 649 -10.41 -24.08 17.58
C THR A 649 -10.08 -22.61 17.75
N TYR A 650 -11.06 -21.75 17.50
CA TYR A 650 -10.98 -20.28 17.58
C TYR A 650 -9.90 -19.73 16.66
N TRP A 651 -8.78 -19.23 17.20
CA TRP A 651 -7.69 -18.62 16.43
C TRP A 651 -6.58 -19.62 16.05
N CYS A 652 -6.67 -20.86 16.55
CA CYS A 652 -5.74 -21.97 16.31
C CYS A 652 -4.29 -21.74 16.73
N ASP A 653 -3.87 -20.51 16.94
CA ASP A 653 -2.51 -20.08 17.21
C ASP A 653 -2.27 -19.82 18.70
N TYR A 654 -1.03 -20.01 19.15
CA TYR A 654 -0.65 -19.90 20.55
C TYR A 654 -0.17 -18.49 20.89
N TYR A 655 -0.50 -18.03 22.07
CA TYR A 655 -0.09 -16.75 22.64
C TYR A 655 0.91 -16.95 23.76
N TYR A 656 2.03 -16.20 23.74
CA TYR A 656 3.06 -16.21 24.76
C TYR A 656 3.20 -14.86 25.42
N THR A 657 3.31 -14.84 26.75
CA THR A 657 3.52 -13.61 27.53
C THR A 657 4.43 -13.87 28.73
N ASN A 658 5.00 -12.81 29.27
CA ASN A 658 5.76 -12.83 30.52
C ASN A 658 5.40 -11.60 31.36
N THR A 659 4.89 -11.82 32.56
CA THR A 659 4.41 -10.77 33.45
C THR A 659 5.25 -10.63 34.72
N SER A 660 6.47 -11.20 34.75
CA SER A 660 7.33 -11.27 35.95
C SER A 660 8.04 -9.95 36.29
N ALA A 661 8.02 -8.94 35.41
CA ALA A 661 8.71 -7.67 35.64
C ALA A 661 7.93 -6.48 35.09
N ASN A 662 8.01 -5.33 35.77
CA ASN A 662 7.57 -4.03 35.26
C ASN A 662 8.51 -3.61 34.12
N ARG A 663 8.04 -3.70 32.90
CA ARG A 663 8.87 -3.34 31.73
C ARG A 663 8.05 -3.16 30.46
N MET A 664 8.68 -2.53 29.48
CA MET A 664 8.26 -2.61 28.09
C MET A 664 8.64 -3.97 27.51
N GLN A 665 7.72 -4.55 26.77
CA GLN A 665 7.94 -5.74 25.94
C GLN A 665 7.57 -5.45 24.49
N VAL A 666 8.11 -6.26 23.60
CA VAL A 666 7.89 -6.18 22.17
C VAL A 666 6.89 -7.23 21.70
N VAL A 667 6.40 -7.07 20.49
CA VAL A 667 5.56 -8.05 19.81
C VAL A 667 6.41 -8.81 18.79
N LEU A 668 6.56 -10.14 19.01
CA LEU A 668 7.10 -11.08 18.03
C LEU A 668 5.94 -11.89 17.46
N VAL A 669 6.06 -12.26 16.19
CA VAL A 669 4.98 -12.93 15.46
C VAL A 669 5.46 -14.17 14.72
N GLY A 670 4.51 -15.08 14.44
CA GLY A 670 4.66 -16.20 13.54
C GLY A 670 5.15 -17.50 14.14
N GLY A 671 5.83 -17.49 15.26
CA GLY A 671 6.44 -18.70 15.85
C GLY A 671 7.74 -19.11 15.17
N THR A 672 8.28 -20.28 15.57
CA THR A 672 9.52 -20.86 15.02
C THR A 672 9.29 -22.28 14.49
N ALA A 673 10.32 -22.84 13.88
CA ALA A 673 10.32 -24.22 13.38
C ALA A 673 10.10 -25.28 14.50
N GLY A 674 10.31 -24.94 15.78
CA GLY A 674 10.07 -25.82 16.91
C GLY A 674 8.68 -25.71 17.56
N HIS A 675 7.77 -24.89 17.01
CA HIS A 675 6.48 -24.64 17.67
C HIS A 675 5.35 -25.57 17.21
N GLY A 676 5.52 -26.30 16.09
CA GLY A 676 4.49 -27.20 15.55
C GLY A 676 3.16 -26.46 15.38
N SER A 677 2.09 -27.06 15.85
CA SER A 677 0.73 -26.50 15.77
C SER A 677 0.51 -25.21 16.58
N ARG A 678 1.49 -24.75 17.36
CA ARG A 678 1.39 -23.46 18.08
C ARG A 678 1.73 -22.26 17.20
N ALA A 679 2.48 -22.49 16.12
CA ALA A 679 2.84 -21.43 15.17
C ALA A 679 1.64 -21.05 14.30
N GLY A 680 1.74 -19.92 13.60
CA GLY A 680 0.76 -19.46 12.64
C GLY A 680 0.81 -17.94 12.48
N LEU A 681 0.00 -17.39 11.60
CA LEU A 681 -0.04 -15.94 11.34
C LEU A 681 -0.55 -15.13 12.53
N ALA A 682 -1.44 -15.69 13.35
CA ALA A 682 -1.93 -15.03 14.57
C ALA A 682 -1.15 -15.45 15.83
N ASN A 683 -0.05 -16.21 15.69
CA ASN A 683 0.83 -16.53 16.81
C ASN A 683 1.62 -15.30 17.23
N VAL A 684 1.43 -14.88 18.47
CA VAL A 684 2.03 -13.68 19.06
C VAL A 684 2.78 -14.02 20.34
N ARG A 685 3.96 -13.43 20.48
CA ARG A 685 4.76 -13.48 21.71
C ARG A 685 5.03 -12.07 22.22
N THR A 686 4.62 -11.81 23.45
CA THR A 686 4.79 -10.54 24.17
C THR A 686 5.61 -10.76 25.45
N ALA A 687 6.66 -11.58 25.37
CA ALA A 687 7.43 -11.99 26.53
C ALA A 687 8.83 -11.36 26.62
N ASP A 688 9.31 -10.74 25.56
CA ASP A 688 10.69 -10.33 25.44
C ASP A 688 10.84 -8.81 25.55
N ALA A 689 11.95 -8.37 26.14
CA ALA A 689 12.36 -6.97 26.13
C ALA A 689 12.88 -6.55 24.74
N PRO A 690 12.82 -5.27 24.40
CA PRO A 690 13.36 -4.77 23.11
C PRO A 690 14.86 -5.09 22.90
N SER A 691 15.63 -5.21 23.99
CA SER A 691 17.05 -5.55 24.00
C SER A 691 17.36 -7.03 23.89
N ALA A 692 16.36 -7.91 23.88
CA ALA A 692 16.59 -9.34 23.71
C ALA A 692 17.14 -9.65 22.33
N ALA A 693 18.01 -10.66 22.23
CA ALA A 693 18.51 -11.18 20.97
C ALA A 693 18.62 -12.71 21.10
N ALA A 694 18.20 -13.43 20.07
CA ALA A 694 18.23 -14.88 20.07
C ALA A 694 18.45 -15.46 18.68
N ARG A 695 19.07 -16.64 18.58
CA ARG A 695 19.37 -17.30 17.30
C ARG A 695 18.14 -17.67 16.48
N ASN A 696 16.98 -17.76 17.11
CA ASN A 696 15.70 -18.08 16.48
C ASN A 696 14.80 -16.85 16.31
N VAL A 697 15.35 -15.65 16.41
CA VAL A 697 14.62 -14.38 16.23
C VAL A 697 15.28 -13.56 15.13
N GLY A 698 14.52 -13.25 14.12
CA GLY A 698 14.88 -12.40 12.99
C GLY A 698 13.84 -11.30 12.76
N SER A 699 13.74 -10.81 11.54
CA SER A 699 12.74 -9.84 11.09
C SER A 699 12.56 -9.89 9.56
N ARG A 700 11.84 -8.96 9.01
CA ARG A 700 11.72 -8.70 7.56
C ARG A 700 12.03 -7.23 7.27
N LEU A 701 12.17 -6.93 5.99
CA LEU A 701 12.27 -5.56 5.50
C LEU A 701 10.88 -5.07 5.10
N CYS A 702 10.58 -3.80 5.34
CA CYS A 702 9.40 -3.11 4.83
C CYS A 702 9.79 -1.79 4.16
N PHE A 703 8.96 -1.32 3.25
CA PHE A 703 9.07 0.01 2.67
C PHE A 703 7.70 0.67 2.61
N PHE A 704 7.64 1.90 3.11
CA PHE A 704 6.41 2.70 3.19
C PHE A 704 6.60 4.00 2.39
N PRO A 705 6.05 4.10 1.17
CA PRO A 705 6.21 5.31 0.34
C PRO A 705 5.73 6.60 1.01
N GLU A 706 4.68 6.51 1.84
CA GLU A 706 4.09 7.67 2.54
C GLU A 706 5.03 8.31 3.57
N TYR A 707 5.96 7.52 4.13
CA TYR A 707 6.96 8.02 5.10
C TYR A 707 8.30 8.41 4.45
N ARG A 708 8.36 8.37 3.13
CA ARG A 708 9.52 8.84 2.39
C ARG A 708 9.66 10.35 2.56
N LYS A 709 10.70 10.78 3.30
CA LYS A 709 11.08 12.20 3.28
C LYS A 709 11.56 12.51 1.87
N THR A 710 10.82 13.29 1.13
CA THR A 710 11.34 13.91 -0.08
C THR A 710 12.50 14.79 0.39
N SER A 711 13.72 14.50 -0.06
CA SER A 711 14.83 15.43 0.12
C SER A 711 14.39 16.77 -0.45
N ALA A 712 14.33 17.78 0.44
CA ALA A 712 14.05 19.14 0.09
C ALA A 712 15.10 19.68 -0.89
#